data_7159691ebf3836aea685b07ca125f3fd
#
_entry.id   7159691ebf3836aea685b07ca125f3fd
#
_cell.length_a   1.000
_cell.length_b   1.000
_cell.length_c   1.000
_cell.angle_alpha   90.00
_cell.angle_beta   90.00
_cell.angle_gamma   90.00
#
_symmetry.space_group_name_H-M   'P 1'
#
loop_
_entity.id
_entity.type
_entity.pdbx_description
1 polymer ?
#
loop_
_entity_poly.entity_id
_entity_poly.type
_entity_poly.pdbx_seq_one_letter_code
_entity_poly.pdbx_strand_id
1 'polypeptide(L)'
;MITHNYEGDGNGTELRNLIDKLAGTKEHFGSFQTLSNIIVEVVNSATSEPAYSDYTRTLDIDNAIHRVTYKEGGITFKREYFMSYPDNIMVMRLTSDSKKGKISRMISLESLHTDKVIRASDNTITLTGYPTPTSGDKRVGDHWKNGLKYAQQLLVKHTGGKITVVDGKKLKIEEAKEIIVLMSAATNYVQCMDDSYHYFSGEEPLDKVKATLKKAANKKYTALLATHEKDYHSLYDRMKLNLGNLPEMPVATTDSLLKGMDAHANSESENQYLEMLYFQFGRYLLISSSREGSLPANLQGVWGERLSNPWNSDYHTNINVQMNYWPTQPTNLSRCHLPMVEYVKSLVPRGKYTAQQYYCKPDGGNVRGWVTHHENNIWGNTAPAKKDTPHHFPAGAIWMCQDIWEYYQFNLDKDFLEAYYDVMLQAALFWVDNLWTDERDGTLVANPSHSPEHGEFSLGCSTSQAMIAEMFDMMIKASKVLGKDKEPEIAEIKTAMNKLSGPKIGLGGQLMEWKDEVTKDVTGDGGHRHTNHLFWLHPGSQIVIGRSEEDDKYANAMKVTLNTRGDEGTGWSKAWKLNFWARLHDGNRSHALLRSAMKLTVPQGRFGGVYTNLFDAHPPFQIDGNFGCTAGIAEMLMQSQGGYIELLPALPDAWKDGAFKGMKARGNFEVDVTWKEGQITSIEILSNAGAECMLKYPDAKSLKVSGAKVRVLADDRIAFDTVKGKRYTIR
;
A
#
# COMPACT_ATOMS: atom_id res chain seq x y z
N MET A 1 -6.59 -29.24 -20.37
CA MET A 1 -5.25 -29.10 -19.79
C MET A 1 -4.31 -28.54 -20.84
N ILE A 2 -3.49 -27.58 -20.45
CA ILE A 2 -2.49 -26.99 -21.35
C ILE A 2 -1.27 -27.92 -21.30
N THR A 3 -0.92 -28.50 -22.42
CA THR A 3 0.25 -29.38 -22.53
C THR A 3 1.47 -28.68 -23.12
N HIS A 4 1.29 -27.47 -23.69
CA HIS A 4 2.33 -26.67 -24.31
C HIS A 4 2.04 -25.19 -24.16
N ASN A 5 3.05 -24.33 -24.31
CA ASN A 5 2.84 -22.90 -24.51
C ASN A 5 2.13 -22.64 -25.83
N TYR A 6 1.20 -21.72 -25.78
CA TYR A 6 0.16 -21.56 -26.74
C TYR A 6 0.55 -20.59 -27.89
N GLU A 7 1.39 -20.98 -28.79
CA GLU A 7 1.53 -20.32 -30.09
C GLU A 7 1.21 -21.31 -31.21
N GLY A 8 -0.05 -21.29 -31.66
CA GLY A 8 -0.36 -21.72 -33.03
C GLY A 8 -0.92 -23.14 -33.25
N ASP A 9 -1.42 -23.88 -32.25
CA ASP A 9 -2.00 -25.21 -32.49
C ASP A 9 -3.55 -25.26 -32.62
N GLY A 10 -4.22 -24.10 -32.66
CA GLY A 10 -5.67 -24.03 -32.92
C GLY A 10 -6.60 -24.33 -31.74
N ASN A 11 -6.10 -24.79 -30.56
CA ASN A 11 -6.91 -25.12 -29.39
C ASN A 11 -7.28 -23.93 -28.49
N GLY A 12 -6.81 -22.70 -28.80
CA GLY A 12 -7.05 -21.51 -27.95
C GLY A 12 -8.51 -21.18 -27.73
N THR A 13 -9.34 -21.43 -28.71
CA THR A 13 -10.78 -21.16 -28.60
C THR A 13 -11.44 -22.11 -27.60
N GLU A 14 -11.06 -23.40 -27.62
CA GLU A 14 -11.61 -24.38 -26.69
C GLU A 14 -11.15 -24.13 -25.26
N LEU A 15 -9.88 -23.80 -25.06
CA LEU A 15 -9.33 -23.43 -23.79
C LEU A 15 -10.00 -22.15 -23.23
N ARG A 16 -10.15 -21.10 -24.05
CA ARG A 16 -10.88 -19.88 -23.66
C ARG A 16 -12.31 -20.20 -23.24
N ASN A 17 -13.03 -21.04 -23.98
CA ASN A 17 -14.37 -21.48 -23.64
C ASN A 17 -14.45 -22.26 -22.32
N LEU A 18 -13.41 -23.00 -21.97
CA LEU A 18 -13.32 -23.69 -20.67
C LEU A 18 -13.05 -22.68 -19.55
N ILE A 19 -12.16 -21.73 -19.76
CA ILE A 19 -11.82 -20.69 -18.78
C ILE A 19 -12.97 -19.73 -18.58
N ASP A 20 -13.75 -19.43 -19.61
CA ASP A 20 -15.00 -18.68 -19.49
C ASP A 20 -15.99 -19.29 -18.49
N LYS A 21 -15.92 -20.60 -18.27
CA LYS A 21 -16.72 -21.30 -17.25
C LYS A 21 -16.19 -21.11 -15.83
N LEU A 22 -14.92 -20.72 -15.67
CA LEU A 22 -14.30 -20.44 -14.37
C LEU A 22 -14.54 -18.99 -13.91
N ALA A 23 -15.09 -18.13 -14.79
CA ALA A 23 -15.34 -16.73 -14.41
C ALA A 23 -16.56 -16.61 -13.50
N GLY A 24 -16.41 -15.87 -12.43
CA GLY A 24 -17.53 -15.33 -11.67
C GLY A 24 -18.23 -14.21 -12.43
N THR A 25 -19.12 -13.50 -11.75
CA THR A 25 -19.80 -12.31 -12.29
C THR A 25 -19.39 -11.08 -11.52
N LYS A 26 -19.31 -9.93 -12.20
CA LYS A 26 -19.20 -8.62 -11.55
C LYS A 26 -20.56 -8.02 -11.14
N GLU A 27 -21.65 -8.74 -11.32
CA GLU A 27 -22.93 -8.32 -10.77
C GLU A 27 -22.80 -8.14 -9.25
N HIS A 28 -23.23 -6.98 -8.76
CA HIS A 28 -23.13 -6.61 -7.33
C HIS A 28 -21.69 -6.51 -6.76
N PHE A 29 -20.68 -6.41 -7.60
CA PHE A 29 -19.27 -6.26 -7.15
C PHE A 29 -19.09 -4.98 -6.32
N GLY A 30 -19.75 -3.89 -6.73
CA GLY A 30 -19.71 -2.61 -6.02
C GLY A 30 -18.48 -1.76 -6.38
N SER A 31 -18.43 -0.58 -5.77
CA SER A 31 -17.32 0.38 -5.88
C SER A 31 -17.21 1.17 -4.59
N PHE A 32 -16.01 1.56 -4.19
CA PHE A 32 -15.87 2.60 -3.17
C PHE A 32 -16.35 3.93 -3.72
N GLN A 33 -17.08 4.69 -2.90
CA GLN A 33 -17.77 5.91 -3.33
C GLN A 33 -17.48 7.06 -2.37
N THR A 34 -17.44 8.30 -2.91
CA THR A 34 -17.42 9.49 -2.07
C THR A 34 -18.74 9.62 -1.31
N LEU A 35 -18.71 10.14 -0.08
CA LEU A 35 -19.91 10.31 0.74
C LEU A 35 -20.58 11.66 0.50
N SER A 36 -19.84 12.75 0.73
CA SER A 36 -20.35 14.12 0.57
C SER A 36 -19.22 15.14 0.56
N ASN A 37 -19.56 16.36 0.15
CA ASN A 37 -18.76 17.56 0.32
C ASN A 37 -19.31 18.44 1.44
N ILE A 38 -18.44 18.99 2.27
CA ILE A 38 -18.80 20.06 3.22
C ILE A 38 -18.57 21.39 2.49
N ILE A 39 -19.63 22.15 2.27
CA ILE A 39 -19.58 23.43 1.59
C ILE A 39 -19.56 24.55 2.62
N VAL A 40 -18.62 25.49 2.46
CA VAL A 40 -18.46 26.66 3.34
C VAL A 40 -18.46 27.91 2.46
N GLU A 41 -19.60 28.60 2.43
CA GLU A 41 -19.83 29.80 1.61
C GLU A 41 -19.72 31.06 2.48
N VAL A 42 -19.31 32.17 1.87
CA VAL A 42 -19.35 33.49 2.50
C VAL A 42 -20.78 34.01 2.47
N VAL A 43 -21.27 34.47 3.63
CA VAL A 43 -22.60 35.12 3.71
C VAL A 43 -22.48 36.58 3.26
N ASN A 44 -23.41 37.02 2.36
CA ASN A 44 -23.51 38.38 1.84
C ASN A 44 -22.31 38.86 0.98
N SER A 45 -21.74 38.02 0.15
CA SER A 45 -20.92 38.53 -0.95
C SER A 45 -21.88 39.29 -1.88
N ALA A 46 -21.73 40.61 -1.92
CA ALA A 46 -22.31 41.40 -3.01
C ALA A 46 -21.78 40.79 -4.33
N THR A 47 -22.55 40.91 -5.40
CA THR A 47 -22.46 40.26 -6.71
C THR A 47 -21.08 40.30 -7.45
N SER A 48 -20.00 40.75 -6.84
CA SER A 48 -18.62 40.59 -7.29
C SER A 48 -17.91 39.54 -6.41
N GLU A 49 -17.14 38.64 -7.00
CA GLU A 49 -16.27 37.75 -6.25
C GLU A 49 -15.45 38.56 -5.24
N PRO A 50 -15.44 38.20 -3.95
CA PRO A 50 -14.70 38.94 -2.95
C PRO A 50 -13.23 38.88 -3.32
N ALA A 51 -12.58 40.03 -3.50
CA ALA A 51 -11.17 40.12 -3.76
C ALA A 51 -10.43 39.60 -2.53
N TYR A 52 -9.70 38.52 -2.70
CA TYR A 52 -8.80 37.97 -1.68
C TYR A 52 -7.35 38.10 -2.12
N SER A 53 -6.45 38.27 -1.15
CA SER A 53 -4.99 38.30 -1.35
C SER A 53 -4.28 37.37 -0.37
N ASP A 54 -2.98 37.23 -0.56
CA ASP A 54 -2.08 36.47 0.33
C ASP A 54 -2.59 35.04 0.60
N TYR A 55 -3.14 34.40 -0.45
CA TYR A 55 -3.67 33.04 -0.34
C TYR A 55 -2.51 32.03 -0.25
N THR A 56 -2.52 31.24 0.81
CA THR A 56 -1.63 30.10 0.98
C THR A 56 -2.44 28.85 1.36
N ARG A 57 -2.01 27.70 0.83
CA ARG A 57 -2.55 26.40 1.19
C ARG A 57 -1.39 25.46 1.45
N THR A 58 -1.33 24.90 2.65
CA THR A 58 -0.25 24.02 3.08
C THR A 58 -0.80 22.72 3.68
N LEU A 59 -0.10 21.63 3.42
CA LEU A 59 -0.25 20.37 4.15
C LEU A 59 1.03 20.19 4.99
N ASP A 60 0.89 20.34 6.28
CA ASP A 60 1.93 20.07 7.26
C ASP A 60 1.95 18.56 7.53
N ILE A 61 2.84 17.83 6.85
CA ILE A 61 2.92 16.37 6.97
C ILE A 61 3.58 15.92 8.27
N ASP A 62 4.29 16.80 8.97
CA ASP A 62 4.86 16.48 10.28
C ASP A 62 3.77 16.37 11.36
N ASN A 63 2.70 17.14 11.21
CA ASN A 63 1.58 17.18 12.16
C ASN A 63 0.25 16.65 11.56
N ALA A 64 0.23 16.27 10.29
CA ALA A 64 -0.97 15.89 9.53
C ALA A 64 -2.09 16.95 9.62
N ILE A 65 -1.74 18.22 9.43
CA ILE A 65 -2.66 19.36 9.49
C ILE A 65 -2.66 20.08 8.14
N HIS A 66 -3.84 20.25 7.56
CA HIS A 66 -4.03 21.09 6.38
C HIS A 66 -4.42 22.50 6.82
N ARG A 67 -3.77 23.53 6.25
CA ARG A 67 -4.04 24.94 6.56
C ARG A 67 -4.31 25.74 5.29
N VAL A 68 -5.27 26.66 5.39
CA VAL A 68 -5.55 27.67 4.38
C VAL A 68 -5.55 29.03 5.06
N THR A 69 -4.76 29.99 4.54
CA THR A 69 -4.72 31.36 5.03
C THR A 69 -4.93 32.31 3.86
N TYR A 70 -5.71 33.34 4.03
CA TYR A 70 -5.95 34.38 3.04
C TYR A 70 -6.43 35.67 3.70
N LYS A 71 -6.32 36.80 2.98
CA LYS A 71 -6.89 38.08 3.40
C LYS A 71 -8.11 38.43 2.56
N GLU A 72 -9.14 38.94 3.23
CA GLU A 72 -10.37 39.46 2.63
C GLU A 72 -10.76 40.73 3.37
N GLY A 73 -10.92 41.87 2.66
CA GLY A 73 -11.23 43.16 3.27
C GLY A 73 -10.25 43.61 4.36
N GLY A 74 -8.97 43.30 4.23
CA GLY A 74 -7.91 43.61 5.19
C GLY A 74 -7.91 42.73 6.46
N ILE A 75 -8.75 41.72 6.53
CA ILE A 75 -8.83 40.75 7.64
C ILE A 75 -8.18 39.44 7.19
N THR A 76 -7.29 38.88 8.00
CA THR A 76 -6.69 37.57 7.77
C THR A 76 -7.62 36.48 8.31
N PHE A 77 -7.98 35.54 7.44
CA PHE A 77 -8.72 34.34 7.78
C PHE A 77 -7.82 33.13 7.76
N LYS A 78 -7.98 32.24 8.73
CA LYS A 78 -7.25 30.98 8.83
C LYS A 78 -8.23 29.83 8.96
N ARG A 79 -8.02 28.77 8.16
CA ARG A 79 -8.72 27.49 8.28
C ARG A 79 -7.71 26.40 8.59
N GLU A 80 -8.03 25.55 9.56
CA GLU A 80 -7.22 24.38 9.95
C GLU A 80 -8.10 23.14 9.88
N TYR A 81 -7.53 22.04 9.35
CA TYR A 81 -8.24 20.78 9.19
C TYR A 81 -7.34 19.63 9.62
N PHE A 82 -7.89 18.68 10.38
CA PHE A 82 -7.23 17.42 10.69
C PHE A 82 -8.26 16.31 10.92
N MET A 83 -7.80 15.05 10.76
CA MET A 83 -8.57 13.85 11.03
C MET A 83 -8.01 13.19 12.29
N SER A 84 -8.73 13.25 13.40
CA SER A 84 -8.31 12.58 14.65
C SER A 84 -8.72 11.12 14.64
N TYR A 85 -7.76 10.21 14.49
CA TYR A 85 -8.02 8.77 14.59
C TYR A 85 -8.53 8.37 15.97
N PRO A 86 -7.96 8.81 17.11
CA PRO A 86 -8.46 8.42 18.43
C PRO A 86 -9.87 8.93 18.74
N ASP A 87 -10.24 10.10 18.20
CA ASP A 87 -11.57 10.67 18.38
C ASP A 87 -12.57 10.23 17.29
N ASN A 88 -12.07 9.63 16.20
CA ASN A 88 -12.83 9.22 15.02
C ASN A 88 -13.68 10.35 14.41
N ILE A 89 -13.08 11.55 14.28
CA ILE A 89 -13.71 12.75 13.75
C ILE A 89 -12.78 13.53 12.83
N MET A 90 -13.38 14.26 11.88
CA MET A 90 -12.73 15.40 11.23
C MET A 90 -12.98 16.64 12.07
N VAL A 91 -11.98 17.48 12.20
CA VAL A 91 -12.06 18.80 12.81
C VAL A 91 -11.71 19.85 11.76
N MET A 92 -12.59 20.83 11.58
CA MET A 92 -12.34 22.06 10.83
C MET A 92 -12.48 23.25 11.77
N ARG A 93 -11.49 24.13 11.78
CA ARG A 93 -11.50 25.36 12.57
C ARG A 93 -11.32 26.58 11.68
N LEU A 94 -12.18 27.59 11.82
CA LEU A 94 -12.09 28.88 11.14
C LEU A 94 -11.87 29.97 12.18
N THR A 95 -10.84 30.79 11.99
CA THR A 95 -10.52 31.96 12.82
C THR A 95 -10.21 33.16 11.95
N SER A 96 -10.25 34.36 12.57
CA SER A 96 -9.77 35.59 11.92
C SER A 96 -9.01 36.45 12.92
N ASP A 97 -8.18 37.37 12.44
CA ASP A 97 -7.47 38.35 13.25
C ASP A 97 -8.35 39.55 13.67
N SER A 98 -9.61 39.56 13.23
CA SER A 98 -10.56 40.61 13.59
C SER A 98 -10.97 40.53 15.06
N LYS A 99 -10.66 41.59 15.83
CA LYS A 99 -11.03 41.70 17.24
C LYS A 99 -12.54 41.77 17.47
N LYS A 100 -13.34 42.17 16.49
CA LYS A 100 -14.80 42.35 16.60
C LYS A 100 -15.60 41.08 16.24
N GLY A 101 -14.96 40.02 15.76
CA GLY A 101 -15.64 38.83 15.26
C GLY A 101 -16.38 39.14 13.94
N LYS A 102 -15.87 38.66 12.82
CA LYS A 102 -16.48 38.96 11.50
C LYS A 102 -16.54 37.72 10.61
N ILE A 103 -16.56 36.54 11.21
CA ILE A 103 -16.70 35.32 10.45
C ILE A 103 -18.19 35.05 10.24
N SER A 104 -18.67 35.28 9.01
CA SER A 104 -20.04 34.93 8.61
C SER A 104 -19.97 33.89 7.49
N ARG A 105 -20.51 32.69 7.73
CA ARG A 105 -20.43 31.57 6.80
C ARG A 105 -21.74 30.80 6.74
N MET A 106 -22.08 30.33 5.55
CA MET A 106 -23.10 29.32 5.34
C MET A 106 -22.41 27.96 5.26
N ILE A 107 -22.87 27.00 6.05
CA ILE A 107 -22.38 25.62 6.03
C ILE A 107 -23.48 24.70 5.53
N SER A 108 -23.14 23.84 4.57
CA SER A 108 -24.08 22.84 4.03
C SER A 108 -23.36 21.55 3.68
N LEU A 109 -24.12 20.50 3.40
CA LEU A 109 -23.66 19.24 2.85
C LEU A 109 -24.20 19.07 1.44
N GLU A 110 -23.33 18.60 0.54
CA GLU A 110 -23.71 18.15 -0.81
C GLU A 110 -23.25 16.71 -0.99
N SER A 111 -24.10 15.87 -1.53
CA SER A 111 -23.79 14.48 -1.81
C SER A 111 -24.25 14.10 -3.21
N LEU A 112 -23.45 13.29 -3.90
CA LEU A 112 -23.79 12.76 -5.23
C LEU A 112 -24.78 11.60 -5.16
N HIS A 113 -24.99 11.01 -3.98
CA HIS A 113 -25.97 9.93 -3.82
C HIS A 113 -27.39 10.38 -4.10
N THR A 114 -28.14 9.53 -4.79
CA THR A 114 -29.57 9.82 -5.16
C THR A 114 -30.51 9.59 -3.98
N ASP A 115 -30.26 8.54 -3.19
CA ASP A 115 -31.07 8.18 -2.04
C ASP A 115 -30.46 8.78 -0.77
N LYS A 116 -30.76 10.03 -0.51
CA LYS A 116 -30.21 10.77 0.64
C LYS A 116 -31.24 11.66 1.28
N VAL A 117 -31.11 11.87 2.57
CA VAL A 117 -31.85 12.85 3.36
C VAL A 117 -30.85 13.75 4.07
N ILE A 118 -30.93 15.06 3.83
CA ILE A 118 -30.14 16.09 4.53
C ILE A 118 -31.10 16.92 5.39
N ARG A 119 -30.77 17.05 6.69
CA ARG A 119 -31.57 17.84 7.65
C ARG A 119 -30.64 18.64 8.55
N ALA A 120 -30.95 19.93 8.71
CA ALA A 120 -30.30 20.77 9.71
C ALA A 120 -31.24 20.99 10.89
N SER A 121 -30.74 20.95 12.11
CA SER A 121 -31.46 21.26 13.35
C SER A 121 -30.47 21.81 14.36
N ASP A 122 -30.84 22.86 15.04
CA ASP A 122 -30.00 23.57 16.01
C ASP A 122 -28.61 23.92 15.42
N ASN A 123 -27.56 23.24 15.84
CA ASN A 123 -26.20 23.43 15.36
C ASN A 123 -25.67 22.19 14.64
N THR A 124 -26.52 21.33 14.12
CA THR A 124 -26.13 20.11 13.41
C THR A 124 -26.67 20.05 11.99
N ILE A 125 -25.91 19.40 11.08
CA ILE A 125 -26.40 18.96 9.77
C ILE A 125 -26.20 17.46 9.67
N THR A 126 -27.26 16.73 9.41
CA THR A 126 -27.24 15.26 9.29
C THR A 126 -27.54 14.85 7.86
N LEU A 127 -26.74 13.95 7.32
CA LEU A 127 -26.95 13.24 6.07
C LEU A 127 -27.11 11.74 6.37
N THR A 128 -28.17 11.14 5.86
CA THR A 128 -28.40 9.69 5.90
C THR A 128 -28.83 9.20 4.53
N GLY A 129 -28.56 7.93 4.24
CA GLY A 129 -29.00 7.37 2.96
C GLY A 129 -28.36 6.00 2.64
N TYR A 130 -28.44 5.67 1.37
CA TYR A 130 -27.93 4.45 0.78
C TYR A 130 -27.00 4.79 -0.38
N PRO A 131 -25.91 4.02 -0.59
CA PRO A 131 -25.02 4.22 -1.74
C PRO A 131 -25.80 4.16 -3.05
N THR A 132 -25.47 5.03 -3.99
CA THR A 132 -26.04 4.99 -5.34
C THR A 132 -25.46 3.81 -6.11
N PRO A 133 -26.29 3.00 -6.80
CA PRO A 133 -25.79 1.95 -7.67
C PRO A 133 -24.87 2.51 -8.76
N THR A 134 -23.77 1.84 -9.01
CA THR A 134 -22.90 2.11 -10.17
C THR A 134 -23.48 1.47 -11.43
N SER A 135 -22.96 1.82 -12.61
CA SER A 135 -23.45 1.32 -13.89
C SER A 135 -23.48 -0.22 -13.93
N GLY A 136 -24.63 -0.80 -14.23
CA GLY A 136 -24.86 -2.26 -14.24
C GLY A 136 -25.68 -2.77 -13.05
N ASP A 137 -25.65 -2.11 -11.91
CA ASP A 137 -26.46 -2.46 -10.76
C ASP A 137 -27.88 -1.87 -10.90
N LYS A 138 -28.86 -2.74 -11.08
CA LYS A 138 -30.28 -2.35 -10.99
C LYS A 138 -30.77 -2.66 -9.60
N ARG A 139 -31.26 -1.64 -8.89
CA ARG A 139 -32.03 -1.85 -7.68
C ARG A 139 -33.37 -2.49 -8.05
N VAL A 140 -33.46 -3.80 -7.86
CA VAL A 140 -34.71 -4.55 -8.13
C VAL A 140 -35.42 -4.78 -6.80
N GLY A 141 -36.67 -4.31 -6.69
CA GLY A 141 -37.45 -4.42 -5.47
C GLY A 141 -36.90 -3.61 -4.30
N ASP A 142 -37.22 -3.99 -3.07
CA ASP A 142 -36.80 -3.30 -1.84
C ASP A 142 -35.65 -3.97 -1.09
N HIS A 143 -35.07 -5.02 -1.63
CA HIS A 143 -33.99 -5.79 -0.95
C HIS A 143 -32.77 -4.95 -0.62
N TRP A 144 -32.43 -3.95 -1.46
CA TRP A 144 -31.31 -3.05 -1.23
C TRP A 144 -31.46 -2.16 0.01
N LYS A 145 -32.70 -1.93 0.49
CA LYS A 145 -32.95 -1.18 1.72
C LYS A 145 -32.47 -1.91 2.97
N ASN A 146 -32.26 -3.21 2.89
CA ASN A 146 -31.65 -4.03 3.95
C ASN A 146 -30.13 -4.12 3.83
N GLY A 147 -29.54 -3.48 2.82
CA GLY A 147 -28.12 -3.48 2.53
C GLY A 147 -27.34 -2.38 3.25
N LEU A 148 -26.32 -1.90 2.55
CA LEU A 148 -25.39 -0.88 3.07
C LEU A 148 -26.11 0.46 3.27
N LYS A 149 -26.08 0.95 4.51
CA LYS A 149 -26.54 2.28 4.92
C LYS A 149 -25.35 3.15 5.31
N TYR A 150 -25.50 4.45 5.16
CA TYR A 150 -24.54 5.41 5.68
C TYR A 150 -25.21 6.53 6.46
N ALA A 151 -24.45 7.12 7.38
CA ALA A 151 -24.78 8.36 8.06
C ALA A 151 -23.56 9.24 8.22
N GLN A 152 -23.77 10.53 8.16
CA GLN A 152 -22.79 11.57 8.48
C GLN A 152 -23.48 12.67 9.25
N GLN A 153 -22.78 13.26 10.22
CA GLN A 153 -23.29 14.44 10.91
C GLN A 153 -22.16 15.46 11.11
N LEU A 154 -22.49 16.71 10.86
CA LEU A 154 -21.71 17.86 11.29
C LEU A 154 -22.28 18.38 12.59
N LEU A 155 -21.41 18.73 13.54
CA LEU A 155 -21.71 19.48 14.74
C LEU A 155 -20.92 20.79 14.69
N VAL A 156 -21.62 21.93 14.62
CA VAL A 156 -21.02 23.26 14.53
C VAL A 156 -21.00 23.91 15.91
N LYS A 157 -19.81 24.32 16.35
CA LYS A 157 -19.59 25.12 17.56
C LYS A 157 -19.09 26.51 17.13
N HIS A 158 -19.46 27.55 17.84
CA HIS A 158 -18.99 28.89 17.56
C HIS A 158 -18.76 29.70 18.85
N THR A 159 -17.92 30.71 18.75
CA THR A 159 -17.68 31.68 19.82
C THR A 159 -18.11 33.04 19.33
N GLY A 160 -19.02 33.71 20.05
CA GLY A 160 -19.66 34.96 19.61
C GLY A 160 -20.60 34.73 18.42
N GLY A 161 -21.28 35.77 18.01
CA GLY A 161 -22.25 35.71 16.90
C GLY A 161 -23.50 34.86 17.19
N LYS A 162 -24.17 34.44 16.13
CA LYS A 162 -25.33 33.56 16.19
C LYS A 162 -25.31 32.50 15.11
N ILE A 163 -26.03 31.41 15.34
CA ILE A 163 -26.29 30.35 14.36
C ILE A 163 -27.79 30.25 14.10
N THR A 164 -28.17 30.06 12.85
CA THR A 164 -29.56 29.87 12.44
C THR A 164 -29.66 28.77 11.39
N VAL A 165 -30.74 28.00 11.45
CA VAL A 165 -31.08 27.01 10.43
C VAL A 165 -31.73 27.72 9.24
N VAL A 166 -31.26 27.40 8.03
CA VAL A 166 -31.80 27.92 6.77
C VAL A 166 -32.32 26.75 5.95
N ASP A 167 -33.58 26.87 5.48
CA ASP A 167 -34.28 25.90 4.63
C ASP A 167 -34.29 24.47 5.16
N GLY A 168 -34.09 24.28 6.49
CA GLY A 168 -34.00 22.98 7.13
C GLY A 168 -32.82 22.12 6.68
N LYS A 169 -31.84 22.68 5.94
CA LYS A 169 -30.70 21.94 5.36
C LYS A 169 -29.35 22.59 5.56
N LYS A 170 -29.29 23.87 5.89
CA LYS A 170 -28.08 24.67 6.01
C LYS A 170 -27.98 25.33 7.38
N LEU A 171 -26.78 25.68 7.80
CA LEU A 171 -26.53 26.49 8.99
C LEU A 171 -25.88 27.80 8.58
N LYS A 172 -26.51 28.92 8.92
CA LYS A 172 -25.94 30.25 8.77
C LYS A 172 -25.32 30.68 10.10
N ILE A 173 -24.04 30.99 10.08
CA ILE A 173 -23.30 31.54 11.20
C ILE A 173 -22.99 32.99 10.87
N GLU A 174 -23.31 33.92 11.79
CA GLU A 174 -23.11 35.36 11.58
C GLU A 174 -22.26 35.92 12.72
N GLU A 175 -21.25 36.73 12.35
CA GLU A 175 -20.38 37.54 13.24
C GLU A 175 -19.65 36.72 14.33
N ALA A 176 -19.29 35.48 14.04
CA ALA A 176 -18.50 34.66 14.97
C ALA A 176 -17.04 35.12 15.05
N LYS A 177 -16.44 34.89 16.21
CA LYS A 177 -14.96 35.03 16.43
C LYS A 177 -14.24 33.76 15.97
N GLU A 178 -14.89 32.62 16.15
CA GLU A 178 -14.37 31.30 15.83
C GLU A 178 -15.53 30.38 15.44
N ILE A 179 -15.31 29.53 14.45
CA ILE A 179 -16.20 28.44 14.08
C ILE A 179 -15.41 27.14 14.11
N ILE A 180 -15.94 26.11 14.77
CA ILE A 180 -15.38 24.77 14.78
C ILE A 180 -16.45 23.81 14.26
N VAL A 181 -16.13 23.04 13.24
CA VAL A 181 -17.00 21.99 12.72
C VAL A 181 -16.37 20.65 13.07
N LEU A 182 -17.10 19.82 13.78
CA LEU A 182 -16.76 18.42 14.04
C LEU A 182 -17.62 17.56 13.12
N MET A 183 -17.00 16.61 12.42
CA MET A 183 -17.71 15.69 11.54
C MET A 183 -17.36 14.25 11.90
N SER A 184 -18.38 13.39 11.93
CA SER A 184 -18.23 11.94 11.97
C SER A 184 -19.13 11.31 10.93
N ALA A 185 -18.67 10.16 10.39
CA ALA A 185 -19.42 9.36 9.44
C ALA A 185 -19.29 7.87 9.78
N ALA A 186 -20.29 7.09 9.43
CA ALA A 186 -20.29 5.65 9.62
C ALA A 186 -21.18 4.95 8.59
N THR A 187 -20.93 3.67 8.43
CA THR A 187 -21.81 2.72 7.75
C THR A 187 -22.22 1.60 8.72
N ASN A 188 -23.16 0.77 8.32
CA ASN A 188 -23.48 -0.47 9.00
C ASN A 188 -22.62 -1.65 8.52
N TYR A 189 -21.60 -1.42 7.66
CA TYR A 189 -20.70 -2.46 7.22
C TYR A 189 -19.84 -2.99 8.36
N VAL A 190 -19.65 -4.31 8.36
CA VAL A 190 -18.65 -5.01 9.18
C VAL A 190 -17.90 -6.01 8.31
N GLN A 191 -16.61 -6.14 8.53
CA GLN A 191 -15.81 -7.14 7.84
C GLN A 191 -16.17 -8.52 8.37
N CYS A 192 -16.65 -9.41 7.47
CA CYS A 192 -17.04 -10.76 7.83
C CYS A 192 -15.81 -11.68 7.88
N MET A 193 -15.61 -12.36 9.01
CA MET A 193 -14.45 -13.23 9.27
C MET A 193 -14.79 -14.73 9.20
N ASP A 194 -16.03 -15.06 8.95
CA ASP A 194 -16.54 -16.44 8.95
C ASP A 194 -17.42 -16.74 7.72
N ASP A 195 -17.98 -17.93 7.66
CA ASP A 195 -18.85 -18.41 6.59
C ASP A 195 -20.33 -18.02 6.73
N SER A 196 -20.67 -17.17 7.70
CA SER A 196 -22.02 -16.60 7.82
C SER A 196 -22.35 -15.60 6.72
N TYR A 197 -21.31 -14.99 6.13
CA TYR A 197 -21.42 -13.93 5.12
C TYR A 197 -22.24 -12.73 5.58
N HIS A 198 -22.23 -12.44 6.88
CA HIS A 198 -22.90 -11.30 7.48
C HIS A 198 -22.01 -10.07 7.46
N TYR A 199 -22.24 -9.17 6.47
CA TYR A 199 -21.46 -7.93 6.28
C TYR A 199 -22.15 -6.71 6.89
N PHE A 200 -23.21 -6.87 7.67
CA PHE A 200 -23.96 -5.76 8.27
C PHE A 200 -24.15 -5.97 9.77
N SER A 201 -23.80 -4.95 10.55
CA SER A 201 -23.85 -5.00 12.02
C SER A 201 -25.26 -5.02 12.61
N GLY A 202 -26.27 -4.68 11.83
CA GLY A 202 -27.64 -4.44 12.34
C GLY A 202 -27.79 -3.13 13.11
N GLU A 203 -26.74 -2.39 13.40
CA GLU A 203 -26.78 -1.08 14.08
C GLU A 203 -27.07 0.04 13.09
N GLU A 204 -27.85 1.05 13.53
CA GLU A 204 -28.08 2.24 12.71
C GLU A 204 -26.83 3.15 12.72
N PRO A 205 -26.25 3.47 11.54
CA PRO A 205 -25.04 4.26 11.44
C PRO A 205 -25.15 5.64 12.14
N LEU A 206 -26.34 6.25 12.11
CA LEU A 206 -26.56 7.56 12.72
C LEU A 206 -26.36 7.55 14.24
N ASP A 207 -26.72 6.48 14.92
CA ASP A 207 -26.57 6.40 16.37
C ASP A 207 -25.09 6.32 16.76
N LYS A 208 -24.29 5.57 16.00
CA LYS A 208 -22.82 5.52 16.12
C LYS A 208 -22.19 6.90 15.89
N VAL A 209 -22.62 7.62 14.85
CA VAL A 209 -22.14 8.98 14.53
C VAL A 209 -22.47 9.96 15.66
N LYS A 210 -23.72 9.96 16.15
CA LYS A 210 -24.14 10.81 17.28
C LYS A 210 -23.36 10.54 18.55
N ALA A 211 -23.13 9.26 18.89
CA ALA A 211 -22.35 8.87 20.06
C ALA A 211 -20.89 9.37 19.98
N THR A 212 -20.27 9.26 18.81
CA THR A 212 -18.92 9.77 18.55
C THR A 212 -18.86 11.29 18.71
N LEU A 213 -19.75 12.02 18.06
CA LEU A 213 -19.78 13.48 18.15
C LEU A 213 -20.10 13.97 19.56
N LYS A 214 -20.99 13.30 20.30
CA LYS A 214 -21.30 13.64 21.71
C LYS A 214 -20.04 13.58 22.60
N LYS A 215 -19.18 12.58 22.41
CA LYS A 215 -17.89 12.46 23.14
C LYS A 215 -16.94 13.62 22.78
N ALA A 216 -16.83 13.93 21.48
CA ALA A 216 -15.94 14.97 20.97
C ALA A 216 -16.45 16.41 21.31
N ALA A 217 -17.76 16.62 21.36
CA ALA A 217 -18.37 17.93 21.63
C ALA A 217 -17.92 18.56 22.96
N ASN A 218 -17.63 17.74 23.96
CA ASN A 218 -17.19 18.18 25.28
C ASN A 218 -15.71 18.58 25.34
N LYS A 219 -14.94 18.27 24.31
CA LYS A 219 -13.50 18.60 24.23
C LYS A 219 -13.29 20.00 23.66
N LYS A 220 -12.28 20.71 24.19
CA LYS A 220 -11.77 21.95 23.59
C LYS A 220 -10.99 21.61 22.32
N TYR A 221 -10.90 22.55 21.37
CA TYR A 221 -10.09 22.39 20.16
C TYR A 221 -8.67 21.98 20.46
N THR A 222 -8.02 22.64 21.43
CA THR A 222 -6.64 22.34 21.83
C THR A 222 -6.45 20.90 22.34
N ALA A 223 -7.47 20.33 23.01
CA ALA A 223 -7.42 18.95 23.47
C ALA A 223 -7.60 17.96 22.32
N LEU A 224 -8.46 18.25 21.34
CA LEU A 224 -8.62 17.44 20.13
C LEU A 224 -7.34 17.45 19.29
N LEU A 225 -6.74 18.64 19.11
CA LEU A 225 -5.48 18.80 18.39
C LEU A 225 -4.35 18.01 19.09
N ALA A 226 -4.17 18.18 20.39
CA ALA A 226 -3.12 17.46 21.14
C ALA A 226 -3.32 15.93 21.10
N THR A 227 -4.57 15.44 21.09
CA THR A 227 -4.86 14.02 20.96
C THR A 227 -4.48 13.51 19.55
N HIS A 228 -4.80 14.28 18.52
CA HIS A 228 -4.45 13.99 17.14
C HIS A 228 -2.92 13.95 16.94
N GLU A 229 -2.23 15.03 17.35
CA GLU A 229 -0.76 15.13 17.22
C GLU A 229 -0.06 14.00 17.98
N LYS A 230 -0.45 13.71 19.22
CA LYS A 230 0.15 12.62 19.99
C LYS A 230 0.01 11.25 19.31
N ASP A 231 -1.14 10.96 18.75
CA ASP A 231 -1.36 9.70 18.01
C ASP A 231 -0.53 9.66 16.74
N TYR A 232 -0.58 10.72 15.93
CA TYR A 232 0.12 10.80 14.66
C TYR A 232 1.65 10.71 14.86
N HIS A 233 2.21 11.48 15.77
CA HIS A 233 3.64 11.46 16.12
C HIS A 233 4.10 10.10 16.65
N SER A 234 3.22 9.34 17.32
CA SER A 234 3.54 7.99 17.78
C SER A 234 3.91 7.03 16.64
N LEU A 235 3.55 7.38 15.39
CA LEU A 235 3.87 6.64 14.16
C LEU A 235 4.86 7.41 13.29
N TYR A 236 4.60 8.68 13.03
CA TYR A 236 5.39 9.46 12.09
C TYR A 236 6.83 9.69 12.55
N ASP A 237 7.03 9.99 13.83
CA ASP A 237 8.35 10.26 14.41
C ASP A 237 9.25 9.04 14.57
N ARG A 238 8.72 7.83 14.33
CA ARG A 238 9.51 6.60 14.43
C ARG A 238 10.64 6.54 13.42
N MET A 239 10.52 7.23 12.28
CA MET A 239 11.52 7.25 11.26
C MET A 239 11.73 8.64 10.69
N LYS A 240 13.01 9.00 10.50
CA LYS A 240 13.42 10.23 9.83
C LYS A 240 14.45 9.92 8.76
N LEU A 241 14.32 10.58 7.61
CA LEU A 241 15.26 10.54 6.51
C LEU A 241 15.79 11.96 6.27
N ASN A 242 17.09 12.10 6.12
CA ASN A 242 17.76 13.31 5.69
C ASN A 242 18.71 12.96 4.55
N LEU A 243 18.56 13.63 3.40
CA LEU A 243 19.40 13.47 2.23
C LEU A 243 20.14 14.78 2.00
N GLY A 244 21.48 14.73 1.98
CA GLY A 244 22.34 15.90 1.80
C GLY A 244 22.42 16.82 3.05
N ASN A 245 23.09 17.93 2.86
CA ASN A 245 23.16 19.01 3.84
C ASN A 245 22.05 20.02 3.52
N LEU A 246 20.82 19.74 3.94
CA LEU A 246 19.70 20.65 3.72
C LEU A 246 19.78 21.82 4.72
N PRO A 247 20.20 23.02 4.31
CA PRO A 247 20.38 24.14 5.24
C PRO A 247 19.06 24.70 5.73
N GLU A 248 18.06 24.78 4.87
CA GLU A 248 16.71 25.27 5.17
C GLU A 248 15.70 24.69 4.18
N MET A 249 14.43 24.63 4.60
CA MET A 249 13.33 24.25 3.71
C MET A 249 13.23 25.26 2.55
N PRO A 250 13.18 24.81 1.28
CA PRO A 250 13.01 25.72 0.16
C PRO A 250 11.78 26.62 0.32
N VAL A 251 11.92 27.89 -0.05
CA VAL A 251 10.81 28.86 0.01
C VAL A 251 9.77 28.60 -1.11
N ALA A 252 10.12 27.78 -2.09
CA ALA A 252 9.29 27.47 -3.24
C ALA A 252 8.14 26.50 -2.89
N THR A 253 7.03 26.61 -3.63
CA THR A 253 5.90 25.68 -3.52
C THR A 253 6.26 24.32 -4.14
N THR A 254 5.61 23.24 -3.67
CA THR A 254 5.85 21.87 -4.17
C THR A 254 5.68 21.76 -5.69
N ASP A 255 4.66 22.39 -6.27
CA ASP A 255 4.43 22.38 -7.71
C ASP A 255 5.51 23.15 -8.48
N SER A 256 6.07 24.21 -7.90
CA SER A 256 7.20 24.96 -8.49
C SER A 256 8.48 24.13 -8.47
N LEU A 257 8.75 23.42 -7.36
CA LEU A 257 9.89 22.51 -7.26
C LEU A 257 9.77 21.32 -8.23
N LEU A 258 8.58 20.74 -8.39
CA LEU A 258 8.35 19.67 -9.37
C LEU A 258 8.59 20.17 -10.81
N LYS A 259 8.08 21.34 -11.15
CA LYS A 259 8.34 21.98 -12.46
C LYS A 259 9.84 22.26 -12.67
N GLY A 260 10.51 22.71 -11.62
CA GLY A 260 11.96 22.96 -11.65
C GLY A 260 12.76 21.67 -11.86
N MET A 261 12.35 20.57 -11.24
CA MET A 261 12.96 19.24 -11.45
C MET A 261 12.81 18.79 -12.92
N ASP A 262 11.61 18.89 -13.49
CA ASP A 262 11.34 18.52 -14.87
C ASP A 262 12.12 19.38 -15.87
N ALA A 263 12.27 20.67 -15.58
CA ALA A 263 13.01 21.64 -16.40
C ALA A 263 14.53 21.59 -16.16
N HIS A 264 15.03 20.73 -15.24
CA HIS A 264 16.43 20.70 -14.79
C HIS A 264 16.94 22.08 -14.28
N ALA A 265 16.05 22.84 -13.64
CA ALA A 265 16.32 24.18 -13.12
C ALA A 265 16.60 24.23 -11.62
N ASN A 266 16.22 23.16 -10.89
CA ASN A 266 16.48 23.05 -9.45
C ASN A 266 17.97 22.82 -9.16
N SER A 267 18.44 23.31 -8.03
CA SER A 267 19.67 22.84 -7.41
C SER A 267 19.55 21.39 -6.95
N GLU A 268 20.67 20.71 -6.73
CA GLU A 268 20.67 19.35 -6.23
C GLU A 268 20.02 19.24 -4.84
N SER A 269 20.23 20.23 -3.96
CA SER A 269 19.60 20.27 -2.64
C SER A 269 18.07 20.43 -2.71
N GLU A 270 17.53 21.17 -3.67
CA GLU A 270 16.08 21.24 -3.90
C GLU A 270 15.51 19.92 -4.38
N ASN A 271 16.24 19.21 -5.25
CA ASN A 271 15.84 17.87 -5.67
C ASN A 271 15.90 16.86 -4.51
N GLN A 272 16.96 16.85 -3.70
CA GLN A 272 17.06 16.00 -2.51
C GLN A 272 15.95 16.30 -1.50
N TYR A 273 15.57 17.58 -1.34
CA TYR A 273 14.43 17.97 -0.52
C TYR A 273 13.12 17.35 -1.05
N LEU A 274 12.86 17.40 -2.35
CA LEU A 274 11.69 16.79 -2.97
C LEU A 274 11.67 15.26 -2.80
N GLU A 275 12.80 14.60 -2.97
CA GLU A 275 12.94 13.14 -2.80
C GLU A 275 12.66 12.72 -1.35
N MET A 276 13.19 13.47 -0.39
CA MET A 276 12.91 13.29 1.04
C MET A 276 11.43 13.56 1.36
N LEU A 277 10.87 14.66 0.82
CA LEU A 277 9.46 14.99 0.98
C LEU A 277 8.56 13.89 0.41
N TYR A 278 8.88 13.36 -0.77
CA TYR A 278 8.13 12.29 -1.41
C TYR A 278 8.13 11.00 -0.59
N PHE A 279 9.28 10.65 -0.02
CA PHE A 279 9.40 9.53 0.92
C PHE A 279 8.51 9.72 2.15
N GLN A 280 8.58 10.88 2.81
CA GLN A 280 7.78 11.16 4.01
C GLN A 280 6.29 11.32 3.67
N PHE A 281 5.98 11.81 2.47
CA PHE A 281 4.60 11.91 1.98
C PHE A 281 3.96 10.52 1.83
N GLY A 282 4.68 9.52 1.29
CA GLY A 282 4.19 8.15 1.25
C GLY A 282 3.92 7.58 2.65
N ARG A 283 4.77 7.87 3.65
CA ARG A 283 4.49 7.49 5.05
C ARG A 283 3.26 8.20 5.62
N TYR A 284 3.10 9.50 5.32
CA TYR A 284 1.89 10.25 5.68
C TYR A 284 0.63 9.64 5.07
N LEU A 285 0.66 9.31 3.78
CA LEU A 285 -0.47 8.69 3.09
C LEU A 285 -0.84 7.34 3.71
N LEU A 286 0.14 6.53 4.08
CA LEU A 286 -0.08 5.23 4.71
C LEU A 286 -0.70 5.35 6.11
N ILE A 287 -0.18 6.24 6.96
CA ILE A 287 -0.75 6.54 8.28
C ILE A 287 -2.18 7.05 8.15
N SER A 288 -2.48 7.82 7.10
CA SER A 288 -3.79 8.43 6.88
C SER A 288 -4.82 7.48 6.26
N SER A 289 -4.40 6.38 5.62
CA SER A 289 -5.29 5.46 4.89
C SER A 289 -5.39 4.06 5.48
N SER A 290 -4.48 3.65 6.36
CA SER A 290 -4.43 2.29 6.89
C SER A 290 -4.12 2.29 8.38
N ARG A 291 -5.16 2.16 9.18
CA ARG A 291 -5.09 2.14 10.64
C ARG A 291 -5.81 0.91 11.18
N GLU A 292 -5.35 0.43 12.33
CA GLU A 292 -5.97 -0.69 13.03
C GLU A 292 -7.50 -0.52 13.13
N GLY A 293 -8.26 -1.55 12.71
CA GLY A 293 -9.71 -1.51 12.65
C GLY A 293 -10.31 -0.84 11.39
N SER A 294 -9.47 -0.36 10.46
CA SER A 294 -9.93 0.09 9.14
C SER A 294 -9.83 -1.03 8.09
N LEU A 295 -10.49 -0.84 6.95
CA LEU A 295 -10.15 -1.60 5.73
C LEU A 295 -8.77 -1.20 5.22
N PRO A 296 -8.10 -2.04 4.41
CA PRO A 296 -6.84 -1.68 3.77
C PRO A 296 -6.96 -0.45 2.86
N ALA A 297 -5.85 0.23 2.61
CA ALA A 297 -5.76 1.22 1.56
C ALA A 297 -6.09 0.57 0.20
N ASN A 298 -7.14 1.10 -0.48
CA ASN A 298 -7.54 0.63 -1.81
C ASN A 298 -6.69 1.27 -2.91
N LEU A 299 -7.03 1.09 -4.19
CA LEU A 299 -6.27 1.66 -5.33
C LEU A 299 -6.07 3.18 -5.25
N GLN A 300 -6.95 3.92 -4.59
CA GLN A 300 -6.82 5.35 -4.31
C GLN A 300 -6.59 5.65 -2.82
N GLY A 301 -6.18 4.66 -2.04
CA GLY A 301 -6.07 4.79 -0.58
C GLY A 301 -7.45 4.99 0.06
N VAL A 302 -7.78 6.25 0.35
CA VAL A 302 -9.11 6.71 0.80
C VAL A 302 -9.55 7.97 0.04
N TRP A 303 -8.80 8.38 -0.99
CA TRP A 303 -8.98 9.65 -1.72
C TRP A 303 -9.74 9.46 -3.03
N GLY A 304 -10.95 8.89 -2.96
CA GLY A 304 -11.88 8.82 -4.08
C GLY A 304 -12.89 9.97 -4.06
N GLU A 305 -13.08 10.67 -5.18
CA GLU A 305 -13.97 11.83 -5.25
C GLU A 305 -15.28 11.58 -6.04
N ARG A 306 -15.48 10.35 -6.55
CA ARG A 306 -16.58 9.99 -7.47
C ARG A 306 -17.44 8.88 -6.90
N LEU A 307 -18.64 8.68 -7.49
CA LEU A 307 -19.47 7.49 -7.27
C LEU A 307 -18.90 6.27 -8.02
N SER A 308 -18.19 6.50 -9.12
CA SER A 308 -17.47 5.48 -9.89
C SER A 308 -16.04 5.93 -10.04
N ASN A 309 -15.20 5.52 -9.12
CA ASN A 309 -13.77 5.77 -9.16
C ASN A 309 -13.08 4.83 -10.19
N PRO A 310 -11.89 5.18 -10.70
CA PRO A 310 -11.13 4.29 -11.55
C PRO A 310 -10.98 2.90 -10.91
N TRP A 311 -11.24 1.85 -11.70
CA TRP A 311 -11.19 0.45 -11.25
C TRP A 311 -11.96 0.18 -9.95
N ASN A 312 -13.09 0.87 -9.74
CA ASN A 312 -13.95 0.75 -8.56
C ASN A 312 -13.27 1.08 -7.22
N SER A 313 -12.04 1.58 -7.20
CA SER A 313 -11.19 1.68 -6.01
C SER A 313 -11.10 0.34 -5.26
N ASP A 314 -11.05 -0.78 -5.97
CA ASP A 314 -11.03 -2.11 -5.36
C ASP A 314 -9.60 -2.57 -4.99
N TYR A 315 -9.42 -3.85 -4.67
CA TYR A 315 -8.14 -4.45 -4.31
C TYR A 315 -7.64 -5.35 -5.44
N HIS A 316 -6.71 -4.84 -6.25
CA HIS A 316 -6.02 -5.62 -7.25
C HIS A 316 -4.88 -6.43 -6.61
N THR A 317 -4.93 -7.75 -6.74
CA THR A 317 -4.03 -8.68 -6.06
C THR A 317 -2.85 -9.15 -6.90
N ASN A 318 -2.70 -8.64 -8.11
CA ASN A 318 -1.59 -8.99 -8.99
C ASN A 318 -0.36 -8.07 -8.86
N ILE A 319 -0.46 -6.99 -8.06
CA ILE A 319 0.61 -6.08 -7.63
C ILE A 319 0.13 -4.99 -6.66
N ASN A 320 -1.00 -4.30 -6.95
CA ASN A 320 -1.30 -2.99 -6.40
C ASN A 320 -1.52 -3.02 -4.89
N VAL A 321 -2.39 -3.90 -4.38
CA VAL A 321 -2.67 -3.97 -2.94
C VAL A 321 -1.42 -4.39 -2.15
N GLN A 322 -0.60 -5.28 -2.68
CA GLN A 322 0.65 -5.69 -2.05
C GLN A 322 1.65 -4.53 -1.99
N MET A 323 1.80 -3.78 -3.10
CA MET A 323 2.71 -2.62 -3.16
C MET A 323 2.31 -1.55 -2.14
N ASN A 324 1.02 -1.38 -1.84
CA ASN A 324 0.56 -0.45 -0.81
C ASN A 324 1.18 -0.75 0.56
N TYR A 325 1.55 -2.00 0.82
CA TYR A 325 2.05 -2.43 2.14
C TYR A 325 3.56 -2.67 2.21
N TRP A 326 4.28 -2.61 1.09
CA TRP A 326 5.75 -2.77 1.08
C TRP A 326 6.49 -1.79 2.01
N PRO A 327 6.10 -0.51 2.14
CA PRO A 327 6.83 0.40 3.02
C PRO A 327 6.53 0.21 4.51
N THR A 328 5.47 -0.51 4.91
CA THR A 328 5.00 -0.59 6.30
C THR A 328 6.09 -1.04 7.27
N GLN A 329 6.76 -2.12 6.96
CA GLN A 329 7.76 -2.70 7.86
C GLN A 329 9.07 -1.91 7.86
N PRO A 330 9.75 -1.68 6.70
CA PRO A 330 11.05 -1.02 6.69
C PRO A 330 10.98 0.43 7.16
N THR A 331 9.83 1.11 7.02
CA THR A 331 9.65 2.49 7.48
C THR A 331 9.05 2.61 8.89
N ASN A 332 9.07 1.53 9.67
CA ASN A 332 8.64 1.45 11.08
C ASN A 332 7.16 1.81 11.32
N LEU A 333 6.28 1.37 10.40
CA LEU A 333 4.84 1.55 10.44
C LEU A 333 4.07 0.22 10.58
N SER A 334 4.62 -0.75 11.31
CA SER A 334 4.03 -2.10 11.44
C SER A 334 2.54 -2.08 11.86
N ARG A 335 2.09 -1.10 12.66
CA ARG A 335 0.67 -0.98 13.02
C ARG A 335 -0.23 -0.65 11.84
N CYS A 336 0.29 0.05 10.83
CA CYS A 336 -0.44 0.35 9.60
C CYS A 336 -0.58 -0.88 8.68
N HIS A 337 0.13 -1.97 8.97
CA HIS A 337 0.07 -3.23 8.23
C HIS A 337 -1.13 -4.11 8.63
N LEU A 338 -1.62 -3.96 9.86
CA LEU A 338 -2.67 -4.84 10.43
C LEU A 338 -3.97 -4.88 9.60
N PRO A 339 -4.46 -3.77 9.01
CA PRO A 339 -5.65 -3.84 8.15
C PRO A 339 -5.49 -4.82 6.98
N MET A 340 -4.31 -4.92 6.38
CA MET A 340 -4.03 -5.86 5.30
C MET A 340 -4.13 -7.31 5.78
N VAL A 341 -3.51 -7.64 6.91
CA VAL A 341 -3.51 -9.00 7.46
C VAL A 341 -4.92 -9.46 7.84
N GLU A 342 -5.69 -8.57 8.49
CA GLU A 342 -7.10 -8.83 8.82
C GLU A 342 -7.95 -9.04 7.56
N TYR A 343 -7.69 -8.25 6.52
CA TYR A 343 -8.37 -8.41 5.23
C TYR A 343 -8.07 -9.77 4.60
N VAL A 344 -6.80 -10.19 4.56
CA VAL A 344 -6.41 -11.51 4.06
C VAL A 344 -7.15 -12.62 4.79
N LYS A 345 -7.21 -12.56 6.12
CA LYS A 345 -7.95 -13.52 6.94
C LYS A 345 -9.45 -13.57 6.58
N SER A 346 -10.05 -12.41 6.30
CA SER A 346 -11.48 -12.34 5.95
C SER A 346 -11.83 -12.98 4.60
N LEU A 347 -10.85 -13.16 3.71
CA LEU A 347 -11.04 -13.81 2.41
C LEU A 347 -11.10 -15.35 2.52
N VAL A 348 -10.56 -15.93 3.59
CA VAL A 348 -10.40 -17.39 3.73
C VAL A 348 -11.71 -18.18 3.56
N PRO A 349 -12.84 -17.82 4.20
CA PRO A 349 -14.10 -18.57 4.04
C PRO A 349 -14.57 -18.61 2.58
N ARG A 350 -14.54 -17.44 1.90
CA ARG A 350 -14.91 -17.32 0.49
C ARG A 350 -13.91 -18.02 -0.41
N GLY A 351 -12.61 -17.90 -0.11
CA GLY A 351 -11.54 -18.55 -0.85
C GLY A 351 -11.59 -20.07 -0.78
N LYS A 352 -11.99 -20.65 0.35
CA LYS A 352 -12.26 -22.09 0.49
C LYS A 352 -13.40 -22.54 -0.43
N TYR A 353 -14.49 -21.78 -0.46
CA TYR A 353 -15.60 -22.06 -1.38
C TYR A 353 -15.14 -21.98 -2.84
N THR A 354 -14.41 -20.95 -3.23
CA THR A 354 -13.88 -20.80 -4.60
C THR A 354 -12.94 -21.96 -4.95
N ALA A 355 -12.05 -22.36 -4.05
CA ALA A 355 -11.17 -23.50 -4.27
C ALA A 355 -11.96 -24.79 -4.58
N GLN A 356 -12.96 -25.08 -3.77
CA GLN A 356 -13.79 -26.30 -3.92
C GLN A 356 -14.70 -26.29 -5.16
N GLN A 357 -15.13 -25.11 -5.63
CA GLN A 357 -16.03 -25.00 -6.77
C GLN A 357 -15.30 -24.98 -8.12
N TYR A 358 -14.10 -24.40 -8.16
CA TYR A 358 -13.39 -24.15 -9.42
C TYR A 358 -12.19 -25.06 -9.66
N TYR A 359 -11.72 -25.80 -8.62
CA TYR A 359 -10.48 -26.56 -8.71
C TYR A 359 -10.67 -28.01 -8.28
N CYS A 360 -9.86 -28.90 -8.84
CA CYS A 360 -9.71 -30.28 -8.40
C CYS A 360 -8.24 -30.70 -8.46
N LYS A 361 -7.88 -31.71 -7.70
CA LYS A 361 -6.57 -32.35 -7.80
C LYS A 361 -6.37 -32.98 -9.19
N PRO A 362 -5.11 -33.23 -9.60
CA PRO A 362 -4.83 -33.92 -10.86
C PRO A 362 -5.54 -35.27 -11.03
N ASP A 363 -5.83 -35.97 -9.95
CA ASP A 363 -6.57 -37.23 -9.95
C ASP A 363 -8.10 -37.07 -9.89
N GLY A 364 -8.59 -35.82 -9.92
CA GLY A 364 -10.03 -35.48 -9.83
C GLY A 364 -10.56 -35.36 -8.40
N GLY A 365 -9.72 -35.51 -7.36
CA GLY A 365 -10.12 -35.34 -5.97
C GLY A 365 -10.32 -33.86 -5.57
N ASN A 366 -10.94 -33.64 -4.40
CA ASN A 366 -11.15 -32.29 -3.87
C ASN A 366 -9.83 -31.65 -3.43
N VAL A 367 -9.66 -30.37 -3.75
CA VAL A 367 -8.53 -29.56 -3.26
C VAL A 367 -8.78 -29.08 -1.83
N ARG A 368 -7.71 -29.03 -1.03
CA ARG A 368 -7.69 -28.37 0.29
C ARG A 368 -7.50 -26.87 0.14
N GLY A 369 -7.63 -26.16 1.24
CA GLY A 369 -7.19 -24.78 1.40
C GLY A 369 -8.08 -23.75 0.73
N TRP A 370 -7.50 -22.60 0.40
CA TRP A 370 -8.22 -21.46 -0.15
C TRP A 370 -7.44 -20.75 -1.25
N VAL A 371 -8.17 -20.08 -2.14
CA VAL A 371 -7.62 -19.33 -3.28
C VAL A 371 -8.33 -18.01 -3.42
N THR A 372 -7.64 -17.00 -3.95
CA THR A 372 -8.28 -15.79 -4.46
C THR A 372 -7.61 -15.35 -5.75
N HIS A 373 -8.39 -14.70 -6.58
CA HIS A 373 -7.99 -14.20 -7.89
C HIS A 373 -7.81 -12.68 -7.88
N HIS A 374 -7.44 -12.14 -9.03
CA HIS A 374 -7.36 -10.71 -9.27
C HIS A 374 -8.73 -10.03 -9.09
N GLU A 375 -8.72 -8.78 -8.57
CA GLU A 375 -9.87 -7.97 -8.17
C GLU A 375 -10.68 -8.56 -7.01
N ASN A 376 -10.31 -8.16 -5.82
CA ASN A 376 -11.07 -8.39 -4.60
C ASN A 376 -11.86 -7.13 -4.19
N ASN A 377 -12.81 -7.31 -3.30
CA ASN A 377 -13.63 -6.23 -2.75
C ASN A 377 -13.95 -6.49 -1.26
N ILE A 378 -14.70 -5.56 -0.66
CA ILE A 378 -15.10 -5.66 0.75
C ILE A 378 -16.08 -6.80 1.05
N TRP A 379 -16.69 -7.41 0.04
CA TRP A 379 -17.62 -8.53 0.15
C TRP A 379 -16.93 -9.88 0.03
N GLY A 380 -15.59 -9.88 -0.01
CA GLY A 380 -14.80 -11.11 -0.08
C GLY A 380 -14.89 -11.83 -1.43
N ASN A 381 -14.99 -11.10 -2.54
CA ASN A 381 -14.92 -11.74 -3.86
C ASN A 381 -13.56 -12.40 -4.05
N THR A 382 -13.54 -13.71 -4.31
CA THR A 382 -12.32 -14.51 -4.49
C THR A 382 -12.26 -15.23 -5.83
N ALA A 383 -13.38 -15.31 -6.55
CA ALA A 383 -13.46 -15.87 -7.90
C ALA A 383 -12.91 -14.89 -8.95
N PRO A 384 -12.49 -15.37 -10.14
CA PRO A 384 -12.16 -14.47 -11.24
C PRO A 384 -13.35 -13.57 -11.57
N ALA A 385 -13.15 -12.25 -11.58
CA ALA A 385 -14.26 -11.29 -11.67
C ALA A 385 -14.84 -11.16 -13.07
N LYS A 386 -14.09 -11.54 -14.12
CA LYS A 386 -14.48 -11.51 -15.54
C LYS A 386 -13.99 -12.72 -16.30
N LYS A 387 -14.57 -12.91 -17.49
CA LYS A 387 -14.22 -13.93 -18.48
C LYS A 387 -13.03 -13.50 -19.35
N ASP A 388 -11.93 -13.12 -18.73
CA ASP A 388 -10.70 -12.80 -19.46
C ASP A 388 -9.47 -13.28 -18.68
N THR A 389 -8.36 -13.42 -19.38
CA THR A 389 -7.13 -13.97 -18.83
C THR A 389 -6.58 -13.19 -17.64
N PRO A 390 -6.56 -11.84 -17.65
CA PRO A 390 -6.01 -11.07 -16.52
C PRO A 390 -6.70 -11.33 -15.18
N HIS A 391 -7.96 -11.72 -15.17
CA HIS A 391 -8.72 -11.96 -13.95
C HIS A 391 -8.47 -13.34 -13.34
N HIS A 392 -7.86 -14.26 -14.08
CA HIS A 392 -7.46 -15.57 -13.57
C HIS A 392 -6.06 -15.50 -12.95
N PHE A 393 -5.98 -15.19 -11.68
CA PHE A 393 -4.73 -15.06 -10.95
C PHE A 393 -4.78 -15.79 -9.59
N PRO A 394 -4.73 -17.13 -9.57
CA PRO A 394 -4.87 -17.91 -8.33
C PRO A 394 -3.72 -17.72 -7.34
N ALA A 395 -2.61 -17.13 -7.77
CA ALA A 395 -1.48 -16.79 -6.91
C ALA A 395 -1.76 -15.58 -5.99
N GLY A 396 -2.88 -14.88 -6.13
CA GLY A 396 -3.24 -13.73 -5.29
C GLY A 396 -3.26 -14.07 -3.80
N ALA A 397 -3.81 -15.24 -3.41
CA ALA A 397 -3.85 -15.68 -2.03
C ALA A 397 -2.47 -15.80 -1.39
N ILE A 398 -1.56 -16.53 -2.06
CA ILE A 398 -0.21 -16.78 -1.53
C ILE A 398 0.64 -15.53 -1.53
N TRP A 399 0.46 -14.62 -2.49
CA TRP A 399 1.16 -13.34 -2.46
C TRP A 399 0.71 -12.49 -1.26
N MET A 400 -0.59 -12.38 -1.00
CA MET A 400 -1.09 -11.67 0.19
C MET A 400 -0.68 -12.33 1.51
N CYS A 401 -0.48 -13.65 1.56
CA CYS A 401 0.06 -14.33 2.74
C CYS A 401 1.51 -13.91 3.05
N GLN A 402 2.27 -13.40 2.08
CA GLN A 402 3.59 -12.80 2.31
C GLN A 402 3.53 -11.66 3.33
N ASP A 403 2.46 -10.87 3.36
CA ASP A 403 2.26 -9.78 4.33
C ASP A 403 2.21 -10.29 5.78
N ILE A 404 1.66 -11.47 6.01
CA ILE A 404 1.64 -12.11 7.34
C ILE A 404 3.07 -12.49 7.76
N TRP A 405 3.83 -13.10 6.86
CA TRP A 405 5.19 -13.51 7.13
C TRP A 405 6.13 -12.33 7.32
N GLU A 406 6.01 -11.29 6.49
CA GLU A 406 6.77 -10.04 6.61
C GLU A 406 6.52 -9.38 7.96
N TYR A 407 5.26 -9.28 8.40
CA TYR A 407 4.95 -8.75 9.73
C TYR A 407 5.68 -9.52 10.82
N TYR A 408 5.65 -10.87 10.77
CA TYR A 408 6.37 -11.69 11.73
C TYR A 408 7.88 -11.45 11.69
N GLN A 409 8.50 -11.45 10.52
CA GLN A 409 9.96 -11.30 10.39
C GLN A 409 10.47 -9.99 10.99
N PHE A 410 9.70 -8.91 10.84
CA PHE A 410 10.07 -7.60 11.36
C PHE A 410 9.71 -7.38 12.84
N ASN A 411 8.80 -8.16 13.41
CA ASN A 411 8.33 -7.95 14.78
C ASN A 411 8.68 -9.11 15.73
N LEU A 412 8.95 -10.30 15.20
CA LEU A 412 9.18 -11.56 15.92
C LEU A 412 8.07 -11.90 16.93
N ASP A 413 6.83 -11.50 16.60
CA ASP A 413 5.65 -11.78 17.39
C ASP A 413 5.13 -13.19 17.09
N LYS A 414 5.43 -14.15 17.98
CA LYS A 414 5.03 -15.55 17.80
C LYS A 414 3.53 -15.75 17.99
N ASP A 415 2.90 -14.98 18.87
CA ASP A 415 1.45 -15.09 19.12
C ASP A 415 0.69 -14.63 17.87
N PHE A 416 1.17 -13.58 17.21
CA PHE A 416 0.67 -13.18 15.90
C PHE A 416 0.85 -14.29 14.87
N LEU A 417 2.05 -14.85 14.73
CA LEU A 417 2.30 -15.91 13.75
C LEU A 417 1.41 -17.12 13.98
N GLU A 418 1.23 -17.54 15.23
CA GLU A 418 0.32 -18.65 15.59
C GLU A 418 -1.13 -18.34 15.18
N ALA A 419 -1.62 -17.10 15.42
CA ALA A 419 -2.99 -16.68 15.09
C ALA A 419 -3.29 -16.67 13.58
N TYR A 420 -2.26 -16.54 12.74
CA TYR A 420 -2.40 -16.51 11.27
C TYR A 420 -1.78 -17.70 10.56
N TYR A 421 -1.22 -18.66 11.30
CA TYR A 421 -0.54 -19.83 10.74
C TYR A 421 -1.44 -20.65 9.83
N ASP A 422 -2.69 -20.92 10.26
CA ASP A 422 -3.65 -21.69 9.45
C ASP A 422 -4.04 -20.96 8.16
N VAL A 423 -4.13 -19.64 8.16
CA VAL A 423 -4.38 -18.84 6.95
C VAL A 423 -3.31 -19.11 5.89
N MET A 424 -2.04 -19.11 6.31
CA MET A 424 -0.89 -19.38 5.43
C MET A 424 -0.84 -20.86 5.02
N LEU A 425 -1.02 -21.78 5.98
CA LEU A 425 -0.99 -23.22 5.73
C LEU A 425 -2.04 -23.64 4.70
N GLN A 426 -3.27 -23.17 4.86
CA GLN A 426 -4.35 -23.48 3.93
C GLN A 426 -4.09 -22.92 2.52
N ALA A 427 -3.49 -21.75 2.39
CA ALA A 427 -3.09 -21.21 1.09
C ALA A 427 -1.98 -22.07 0.42
N ALA A 428 -1.03 -22.56 1.21
CA ALA A 428 0.02 -23.45 0.72
C ALA A 428 -0.53 -24.81 0.29
N LEU A 429 -1.46 -25.39 1.09
CA LEU A 429 -2.08 -26.69 0.79
C LEU A 429 -2.94 -26.67 -0.48
N PHE A 430 -3.57 -25.54 -0.81
CA PHE A 430 -4.22 -25.38 -2.10
C PHE A 430 -3.24 -25.65 -3.25
N TRP A 431 -2.03 -25.12 -3.17
CA TRP A 431 -1.03 -25.32 -4.21
C TRP A 431 -0.43 -26.72 -4.19
N VAL A 432 -0.21 -27.33 -3.02
CA VAL A 432 0.20 -28.75 -2.95
C VAL A 432 -0.77 -29.64 -3.72
N ASP A 433 -2.08 -29.40 -3.59
CA ASP A 433 -3.12 -30.16 -4.23
C ASP A 433 -3.36 -29.80 -5.71
N ASN A 434 -3.05 -28.55 -6.12
CA ASN A 434 -3.35 -28.01 -7.44
C ASN A 434 -2.17 -28.01 -8.42
N LEU A 435 -0.96 -28.38 -7.98
CA LEU A 435 0.19 -28.51 -8.85
C LEU A 435 0.10 -29.76 -9.75
N TRP A 436 0.56 -29.62 -10.99
CA TRP A 436 0.61 -30.69 -11.97
C TRP A 436 2.03 -31.10 -12.26
N THR A 437 2.26 -32.38 -12.54
CA THR A 437 3.56 -32.84 -13.06
C THR A 437 3.65 -32.55 -14.52
N ASP A 438 4.67 -31.82 -14.94
CA ASP A 438 5.04 -31.70 -16.34
C ASP A 438 5.76 -32.99 -16.76
N GLU A 439 5.12 -33.80 -17.57
CA GLU A 439 5.64 -35.11 -18.00
C GLU A 439 6.94 -35.05 -18.78
N ARG A 440 7.28 -33.86 -19.32
CA ARG A 440 8.48 -33.66 -20.13
C ARG A 440 9.77 -33.61 -19.28
N ASP A 441 9.69 -33.11 -18.05
CA ASP A 441 10.86 -32.94 -17.17
C ASP A 441 10.60 -33.42 -15.72
N GLY A 442 9.38 -33.85 -15.40
CA GLY A 442 9.01 -34.36 -14.08
C GLY A 442 8.84 -33.29 -13.01
N THR A 443 8.91 -31.99 -13.35
CA THR A 443 8.73 -30.90 -12.41
C THR A 443 7.28 -30.60 -12.12
N LEU A 444 6.99 -30.05 -10.94
CA LEU A 444 5.67 -29.56 -10.57
C LEU A 444 5.47 -28.13 -11.07
N VAL A 445 4.31 -27.88 -11.66
CA VAL A 445 3.94 -26.61 -12.28
C VAL A 445 2.51 -26.19 -11.97
N ALA A 446 2.26 -24.89 -11.92
CA ALA A 446 0.89 -24.34 -11.95
C ALA A 446 0.28 -24.56 -13.36
N ASN A 447 -0.94 -25.12 -13.41
CA ASN A 447 -1.64 -25.40 -14.67
C ASN A 447 -3.17 -25.30 -14.49
N PRO A 448 -3.88 -24.34 -15.17
CA PRO A 448 -3.31 -23.27 -16.01
C PRO A 448 -2.59 -22.19 -15.21
N SER A 449 -1.67 -21.47 -15.82
CA SER A 449 -1.04 -20.28 -15.27
C SER A 449 -1.06 -19.13 -16.26
N HIS A 450 -1.00 -17.91 -15.75
CA HIS A 450 -1.01 -16.68 -16.54
C HIS A 450 -0.04 -15.66 -15.96
N SER A 451 0.73 -15.00 -16.80
CA SER A 451 1.56 -13.87 -16.39
C SER A 451 0.77 -12.56 -16.53
N PRO A 452 0.56 -11.79 -15.48
CA PRO A 452 -0.19 -10.54 -15.57
C PRO A 452 0.48 -9.53 -16.49
N GLU A 453 -0.24 -8.82 -17.28
CA GLU A 453 -1.61 -8.94 -17.74
C GLU A 453 -1.59 -9.15 -19.27
N HIS A 454 -0.73 -10.00 -19.74
CA HIS A 454 -0.54 -10.26 -21.18
C HIS A 454 -0.20 -11.74 -21.46
N GLY A 455 -0.24 -12.08 -22.73
CA GLY A 455 -0.04 -13.45 -23.18
C GLY A 455 -1.25 -14.35 -22.94
N GLU A 456 -1.11 -15.58 -23.34
CA GLU A 456 -2.14 -16.61 -23.19
C GLU A 456 -1.91 -17.43 -21.90
N PHE A 457 -2.85 -18.28 -21.56
CA PHE A 457 -2.65 -19.28 -20.53
C PHE A 457 -1.51 -20.22 -20.91
N SER A 458 -0.69 -20.51 -19.92
CA SER A 458 0.50 -21.33 -20.09
C SER A 458 0.63 -22.37 -18.99
N LEU A 459 1.63 -23.20 -19.10
CA LEU A 459 2.06 -24.18 -18.14
C LEU A 459 3.24 -23.60 -17.34
N GLY A 460 3.09 -23.39 -16.03
CA GLY A 460 4.17 -23.01 -15.14
C GLY A 460 4.81 -21.66 -15.46
N CYS A 461 4.04 -20.58 -15.63
CA CYS A 461 4.62 -19.27 -15.79
C CYS A 461 5.48 -18.90 -14.54
N SER A 462 6.57 -18.21 -14.78
CA SER A 462 7.57 -17.87 -13.74
C SER A 462 6.96 -17.10 -12.57
N THR A 463 5.97 -16.25 -12.84
CA THR A 463 5.20 -15.53 -11.79
C THR A 463 4.59 -16.48 -10.76
N SER A 464 3.80 -17.46 -11.22
CA SER A 464 3.16 -18.42 -10.32
C SER A 464 4.18 -19.29 -9.60
N GLN A 465 5.21 -19.76 -10.32
CA GLN A 465 6.26 -20.60 -9.74
C GLN A 465 7.03 -19.88 -8.63
N ALA A 466 7.37 -18.61 -8.84
CA ALA A 466 8.06 -17.78 -7.86
C ALA A 466 7.26 -17.60 -6.58
N MET A 467 5.97 -17.29 -6.70
CA MET A 467 5.09 -17.08 -5.55
C MET A 467 4.82 -18.37 -4.77
N ILE A 468 4.70 -19.52 -5.47
CA ILE A 468 4.54 -20.83 -4.84
C ILE A 468 5.81 -21.21 -4.09
N ALA A 469 7.00 -21.00 -4.69
CA ALA A 469 8.28 -21.26 -4.03
C ALA A 469 8.44 -20.43 -2.75
N GLU A 470 8.13 -19.13 -2.82
CA GLU A 470 8.17 -18.23 -1.66
C GLU A 470 7.20 -18.70 -0.57
N MET A 471 5.95 -19.04 -0.94
CA MET A 471 4.96 -19.51 0.01
C MET A 471 5.40 -20.80 0.73
N PHE A 472 5.95 -21.76 0.01
CA PHE A 472 6.43 -23.00 0.58
C PHE A 472 7.61 -22.76 1.52
N ASP A 473 8.57 -21.90 1.14
CA ASP A 473 9.69 -21.51 2.00
C ASP A 473 9.22 -20.82 3.28
N MET A 474 8.26 -19.88 3.16
CA MET A 474 7.66 -19.21 4.31
C MET A 474 7.02 -20.21 5.28
N MET A 475 6.25 -21.19 4.77
CA MET A 475 5.62 -22.19 5.61
C MET A 475 6.61 -23.12 6.30
N ILE A 476 7.68 -23.52 5.61
CA ILE A 476 8.75 -24.32 6.19
C ILE A 476 9.45 -23.55 7.33
N LYS A 477 9.68 -22.26 7.14
CA LYS A 477 10.29 -21.40 8.17
C LYS A 477 9.33 -21.14 9.34
N ALA A 478 8.06 -20.80 9.05
CA ALA A 478 7.03 -20.55 10.05
C ALA A 478 6.78 -21.80 10.94
N SER A 479 6.71 -22.97 10.34
CA SER A 479 6.55 -24.23 11.08
C SER A 479 7.68 -24.50 12.06
N LYS A 480 8.94 -24.20 11.68
CA LYS A 480 10.10 -24.30 12.58
C LYS A 480 9.99 -23.34 13.75
N VAL A 481 9.60 -22.10 13.51
CA VAL A 481 9.44 -21.08 14.56
C VAL A 481 8.42 -21.51 15.61
N LEU A 482 7.33 -22.15 15.16
CA LEU A 482 6.23 -22.61 16.01
C LEU A 482 6.38 -24.06 16.53
N GLY A 483 7.46 -24.76 16.15
CA GLY A 483 7.67 -26.15 16.54
C GLY A 483 6.73 -27.15 15.85
N LYS A 484 6.19 -26.79 14.68
CA LYS A 484 5.25 -27.58 13.85
C LYS A 484 5.93 -28.23 12.63
N ASP A 485 7.25 -28.22 12.57
CA ASP A 485 8.04 -28.65 11.41
C ASP A 485 7.99 -30.17 11.12
N LYS A 486 7.37 -30.93 12.02
CA LYS A 486 7.12 -32.38 11.90
C LYS A 486 5.69 -32.74 11.47
N GLU A 487 4.81 -31.77 11.31
CA GLU A 487 3.44 -31.99 10.83
C GLU A 487 3.44 -32.58 9.41
N PRO A 488 2.52 -33.53 9.08
CA PRO A 488 2.47 -34.19 7.78
C PRO A 488 2.38 -33.21 6.61
N GLU A 489 1.60 -32.15 6.77
CA GLU A 489 1.40 -31.09 5.78
C GLU A 489 2.73 -30.39 5.41
N ILE A 490 3.60 -30.21 6.37
CA ILE A 490 4.91 -29.61 6.14
C ILE A 490 5.83 -30.58 5.36
N ALA A 491 5.68 -31.89 5.57
CA ALA A 491 6.41 -32.88 4.77
C ALA A 491 5.92 -32.88 3.30
N GLU A 492 4.61 -32.73 3.07
CA GLU A 492 4.04 -32.59 1.74
C GLU A 492 4.56 -31.31 1.04
N ILE A 493 4.54 -30.17 1.74
CA ILE A 493 5.07 -28.89 1.21
C ILE A 493 6.54 -29.00 0.84
N LYS A 494 7.39 -29.61 1.69
CA LYS A 494 8.80 -29.85 1.39
C LYS A 494 8.98 -30.74 0.15
N THR A 495 8.16 -31.77 0.01
CA THR A 495 8.20 -32.68 -1.14
C THR A 495 7.80 -31.94 -2.43
N ALA A 496 6.76 -31.12 -2.39
CA ALA A 496 6.33 -30.31 -3.52
C ALA A 496 7.38 -29.27 -3.91
N MET A 497 7.97 -28.57 -2.92
CA MET A 497 9.01 -27.58 -3.16
C MET A 497 10.22 -28.18 -3.88
N ASN A 498 10.68 -29.35 -3.47
CA ASN A 498 11.85 -30.03 -4.09
C ASN A 498 11.61 -30.42 -5.55
N LYS A 499 10.36 -30.52 -5.99
CA LYS A 499 9.99 -30.85 -7.38
C LYS A 499 9.52 -29.65 -8.17
N LEU A 500 9.39 -28.48 -7.54
CA LEU A 500 8.86 -27.29 -8.19
C LEU A 500 9.78 -26.82 -9.33
N SER A 501 9.19 -26.46 -10.48
CA SER A 501 9.96 -25.84 -11.57
C SER A 501 10.50 -24.49 -11.12
N GLY A 502 11.83 -24.32 -11.11
CA GLY A 502 12.52 -23.10 -10.74
C GLY A 502 12.62 -22.06 -11.87
N PRO A 503 13.33 -20.96 -11.62
CA PRO A 503 13.57 -19.93 -12.62
C PRO A 503 14.43 -20.46 -13.77
N LYS A 504 14.23 -19.95 -15.01
CA LYS A 504 15.00 -20.35 -16.19
C LYS A 504 15.55 -19.11 -16.90
N ILE A 505 16.67 -19.29 -17.60
CA ILE A 505 17.28 -18.24 -18.42
C ILE A 505 17.07 -18.58 -19.89
N GLY A 506 16.51 -17.64 -20.64
CA GLY A 506 16.20 -17.78 -22.04
C GLY A 506 17.38 -17.53 -22.96
N LEU A 507 17.17 -17.73 -24.27
CA LEU A 507 18.19 -17.61 -25.30
C LEU A 507 18.78 -16.20 -25.44
N GLY A 508 18.06 -15.16 -25.00
CA GLY A 508 18.52 -13.76 -24.97
C GLY A 508 19.29 -13.41 -23.71
N GLY A 509 19.48 -14.36 -22.77
CA GLY A 509 20.09 -14.13 -21.48
C GLY A 509 19.15 -13.53 -20.41
N GLN A 510 17.87 -13.37 -20.74
CA GLN A 510 16.84 -12.84 -19.84
C GLN A 510 16.29 -13.91 -18.91
N LEU A 511 15.66 -13.49 -17.80
CA LEU A 511 14.82 -14.39 -17.00
C LEU A 511 13.54 -14.69 -17.80
N MET A 512 13.24 -15.98 -18.01
CA MET A 512 12.07 -16.42 -18.73
C MET A 512 10.79 -16.09 -17.97
N GLU A 513 9.79 -15.54 -18.68
CA GLU A 513 8.46 -15.26 -18.13
C GLU A 513 7.56 -16.49 -18.16
N TRP A 514 7.68 -17.27 -19.21
CA TRP A 514 6.98 -18.56 -19.38
C TRP A 514 7.98 -19.71 -19.34
N LYS A 515 7.53 -20.87 -18.91
CA LYS A 515 8.39 -22.07 -18.82
C LYS A 515 8.98 -22.47 -20.18
N ASP A 516 8.26 -22.23 -21.25
CA ASP A 516 8.60 -22.59 -22.64
C ASP A 516 8.63 -21.32 -23.52
N GLU A 517 9.61 -20.49 -23.34
CA GLU A 517 9.86 -19.38 -24.26
C GLU A 517 10.60 -19.88 -25.49
N VAL A 518 9.96 -19.75 -26.65
CA VAL A 518 10.50 -20.23 -27.93
C VAL A 518 11.13 -19.12 -28.77
N THR A 519 11.05 -17.86 -28.36
CA THR A 519 11.57 -16.72 -29.11
C THR A 519 12.64 -15.97 -28.33
N LYS A 520 13.52 -15.24 -29.03
CA LYS A 520 14.49 -14.34 -28.42
C LYS A 520 13.86 -13.11 -27.80
N ASP A 521 12.71 -12.75 -28.30
CA ASP A 521 11.89 -11.67 -27.74
C ASP A 521 10.99 -12.23 -26.65
N VAL A 522 11.57 -12.37 -25.64
CA VAL A 522 11.22 -13.05 -24.45
C VAL A 522 10.41 -12.25 -23.50
N THR A 523 10.07 -11.09 -23.85
CA THR A 523 9.19 -10.24 -23.07
C THR A 523 7.86 -10.07 -23.75
N GLY A 524 7.68 -10.71 -24.89
CA GLY A 524 6.49 -10.69 -25.74
C GLY A 524 6.12 -9.28 -26.19
N ASP A 525 6.05 -8.35 -25.25
CA ASP A 525 5.86 -6.92 -25.44
C ASP A 525 6.96 -6.17 -24.68
N GLY A 526 7.99 -5.74 -25.40
CA GLY A 526 9.18 -5.10 -24.83
C GLY A 526 8.91 -3.92 -23.87
N GLY A 527 7.76 -3.27 -24.02
CA GLY A 527 7.36 -2.15 -23.17
C GLY A 527 6.30 -2.49 -22.11
N HIS A 528 5.96 -3.76 -21.91
CA HIS A 528 4.87 -4.13 -20.98
C HIS A 528 5.17 -3.71 -19.54
N ARG A 529 4.14 -3.17 -18.86
CA ARG A 529 4.27 -2.59 -17.52
C ARG A 529 4.45 -3.62 -16.41
N HIS A 530 3.91 -4.84 -16.56
CA HIS A 530 4.06 -5.91 -15.59
C HIS A 530 5.40 -6.63 -15.72
N THR A 531 6.03 -6.89 -14.58
CA THR A 531 7.30 -7.62 -14.44
C THR A 531 7.20 -8.68 -13.34
N ASN A 532 6.01 -9.27 -13.20
CA ASN A 532 5.69 -10.23 -12.13
C ASN A 532 6.61 -11.44 -12.09
N HIS A 533 7.16 -11.88 -13.25
CA HIS A 533 8.12 -12.97 -13.31
C HIS A 533 9.46 -12.68 -12.60
N LEU A 534 9.74 -11.41 -12.27
CA LEU A 534 10.88 -11.02 -11.44
C LEU A 534 10.59 -11.09 -9.94
N PHE A 535 9.43 -11.61 -9.55
CA PHE A 535 9.06 -11.79 -8.14
C PHE A 535 10.12 -12.53 -7.32
N TRP A 536 10.87 -13.47 -7.91
CA TRP A 536 12.00 -14.17 -7.28
C TRP A 536 12.98 -13.24 -6.55
N LEU A 537 13.15 -12.00 -7.04
CA LEU A 537 14.05 -10.98 -6.53
C LEU A 537 13.33 -10.02 -5.56
N HIS A 538 12.17 -9.49 -5.99
CA HIS A 538 11.38 -8.54 -5.20
C HIS A 538 9.86 -8.61 -5.56
N PRO A 539 8.97 -8.69 -4.55
CA PRO A 539 9.21 -8.72 -3.10
C PRO A 539 9.63 -10.08 -2.55
N GLY A 540 9.81 -11.09 -3.40
CA GLY A 540 10.37 -12.39 -3.00
C GLY A 540 11.79 -12.27 -2.45
N SER A 541 12.25 -13.36 -1.85
CA SER A 541 13.56 -13.46 -1.22
C SER A 541 14.36 -14.69 -1.72
N GLN A 542 13.88 -15.33 -2.80
CA GLN A 542 14.50 -16.54 -3.33
C GLN A 542 15.83 -16.27 -4.03
N ILE A 543 16.01 -15.11 -4.62
CA ILE A 543 17.26 -14.67 -5.27
C ILE A 543 17.78 -13.43 -4.56
N VAL A 544 19.02 -13.53 -4.05
CA VAL A 544 19.70 -12.43 -3.33
C VAL A 544 21.10 -12.25 -3.93
N ILE A 545 21.36 -11.09 -4.51
CA ILE A 545 22.67 -10.81 -5.13
C ILE A 545 23.82 -10.95 -4.12
N GLY A 546 24.90 -11.58 -4.55
CA GLY A 546 26.08 -11.82 -3.70
C GLY A 546 25.90 -12.93 -2.66
N ARG A 547 24.80 -13.69 -2.67
CA ARG A 547 24.61 -14.84 -1.78
C ARG A 547 25.25 -16.10 -2.35
N SER A 548 25.13 -16.34 -3.65
CA SER A 548 25.75 -17.46 -4.36
C SER A 548 25.96 -17.11 -5.83
N GLU A 549 26.84 -17.87 -6.52
CA GLU A 549 27.05 -17.72 -7.97
C GLU A 549 25.76 -17.99 -8.78
N GLU A 550 24.90 -18.89 -8.29
CA GLU A 550 23.61 -19.18 -8.91
C GLU A 550 22.66 -17.99 -8.79
N ASP A 551 22.56 -17.38 -7.60
CA ASP A 551 21.75 -16.17 -7.41
C ASP A 551 22.24 -15.04 -8.32
N ASP A 552 23.55 -14.83 -8.42
CA ASP A 552 24.14 -13.79 -9.27
C ASP A 552 23.87 -14.03 -10.76
N LYS A 553 23.84 -15.29 -11.18
CA LYS A 553 23.49 -15.68 -12.54
C LYS A 553 22.03 -15.28 -12.86
N TYR A 554 21.09 -15.58 -11.97
CA TYR A 554 19.69 -15.18 -12.14
C TYR A 554 19.51 -13.66 -12.01
N ALA A 555 20.18 -13.02 -11.09
CA ALA A 555 20.17 -11.56 -10.94
C ALA A 555 20.64 -10.85 -12.23
N ASN A 556 21.67 -11.39 -12.89
CA ASN A 556 22.12 -10.86 -14.18
C ASN A 556 21.08 -11.07 -15.30
N ALA A 557 20.40 -12.22 -15.32
CA ALA A 557 19.30 -12.45 -16.26
C ALA A 557 18.12 -11.46 -16.04
N MET A 558 17.83 -11.13 -14.79
CA MET A 558 16.83 -10.11 -14.45
C MET A 558 17.22 -8.71 -14.91
N LYS A 559 18.52 -8.36 -14.85
CA LYS A 559 19.02 -7.10 -15.43
C LYS A 559 18.78 -7.05 -16.94
N VAL A 560 18.95 -8.16 -17.66
CA VAL A 560 18.63 -8.25 -19.09
C VAL A 560 17.14 -8.00 -19.32
N THR A 561 16.27 -8.65 -18.54
CA THR A 561 14.82 -8.42 -18.61
C THR A 561 14.45 -6.96 -18.36
N LEU A 562 14.96 -6.35 -17.29
CA LEU A 562 14.64 -4.97 -16.94
C LEU A 562 15.12 -3.97 -18.01
N ASN A 563 16.29 -4.21 -18.58
CA ASN A 563 16.80 -3.38 -19.69
C ASN A 563 15.93 -3.50 -20.94
N THR A 564 15.41 -4.68 -21.26
CA THR A 564 14.50 -4.89 -22.39
C THR A 564 13.14 -4.24 -22.13
N ARG A 565 12.60 -4.33 -20.92
CA ARG A 565 11.34 -3.66 -20.52
C ARG A 565 11.46 -2.13 -20.51
N GLY A 566 12.66 -1.60 -20.31
CA GLY A 566 12.91 -0.17 -20.23
C GLY A 566 12.33 0.48 -18.96
N ASP A 567 12.51 1.78 -18.83
CA ASP A 567 12.17 2.52 -17.61
C ASP A 567 10.78 3.12 -17.61
N GLU A 568 10.19 3.32 -18.78
CA GLU A 568 8.85 3.92 -18.90
C GLU A 568 7.76 2.95 -18.41
N GLY A 569 6.62 3.52 -18.06
CA GLY A 569 5.47 2.75 -17.59
C GLY A 569 4.52 3.60 -16.74
N THR A 570 3.59 2.93 -16.09
CA THR A 570 2.68 3.51 -15.09
C THR A 570 3.43 3.83 -13.79
N GLY A 571 2.85 4.61 -12.89
CA GLY A 571 3.50 4.97 -11.64
C GLY A 571 3.97 3.77 -10.82
N TRP A 572 3.08 2.81 -10.56
CA TRP A 572 3.45 1.58 -9.85
C TRP A 572 4.51 0.72 -10.58
N SER A 573 4.49 0.73 -11.92
CA SER A 573 5.49 -0.02 -12.70
C SER A 573 6.89 0.57 -12.54
N LYS A 574 7.01 1.90 -12.58
CA LYS A 574 8.27 2.61 -12.29
C LYS A 574 8.73 2.34 -10.85
N ALA A 575 7.81 2.42 -9.89
CA ALA A 575 8.09 2.12 -8.49
C ALA A 575 8.60 0.69 -8.29
N TRP A 576 8.02 -0.31 -8.98
CA TRP A 576 8.51 -1.69 -8.89
C TRP A 576 9.90 -1.84 -9.50
N LYS A 577 10.14 -1.26 -10.67
CA LYS A 577 11.46 -1.26 -11.32
C LYS A 577 12.53 -0.60 -10.43
N LEU A 578 12.18 0.48 -9.72
CA LEU A 578 13.04 1.10 -8.72
C LEU A 578 13.45 0.08 -7.64
N ASN A 579 12.50 -0.65 -7.08
CA ASN A 579 12.77 -1.68 -6.06
C ASN A 579 13.65 -2.82 -6.62
N PHE A 580 13.44 -3.27 -7.86
CA PHE A 580 14.30 -4.28 -8.49
C PHE A 580 15.74 -3.79 -8.62
N TRP A 581 15.96 -2.58 -9.12
CA TRP A 581 17.32 -2.06 -9.25
C TRP A 581 18.00 -1.82 -7.90
N ALA A 582 17.23 -1.44 -6.87
CA ALA A 582 17.75 -1.39 -5.49
C ALA A 582 18.22 -2.78 -5.01
N ARG A 583 17.43 -3.84 -5.25
CA ARG A 583 17.79 -5.23 -4.94
C ARG A 583 18.96 -5.75 -5.79
N LEU A 584 19.19 -5.19 -6.96
CA LEU A 584 20.33 -5.48 -7.84
C LEU A 584 21.54 -4.61 -7.53
N HIS A 585 21.50 -3.82 -6.46
CA HIS A 585 22.57 -2.94 -5.99
C HIS A 585 22.98 -1.86 -7.01
N ASP A 586 22.04 -1.41 -7.87
CA ASP A 586 22.26 -0.31 -8.80
C ASP A 586 21.55 0.95 -8.32
N GLY A 587 22.24 1.70 -7.43
CA GLY A 587 21.70 2.90 -6.81
C GLY A 587 21.42 4.03 -7.81
N ASN A 588 22.29 4.22 -8.79
CA ASN A 588 22.11 5.28 -9.80
C ASN A 588 20.90 4.98 -10.71
N ARG A 589 20.68 3.72 -11.08
CA ARG A 589 19.52 3.34 -11.86
C ARG A 589 18.22 3.48 -11.07
N SER A 590 18.23 3.04 -9.80
CA SER A 590 17.11 3.23 -8.88
C SER A 590 16.75 4.71 -8.72
N HIS A 591 17.75 5.58 -8.54
CA HIS A 591 17.55 7.01 -8.40
C HIS A 591 17.01 7.68 -9.69
N ALA A 592 17.49 7.26 -10.85
CA ALA A 592 16.94 7.72 -12.13
C ALA A 592 15.45 7.38 -12.29
N LEU A 593 15.05 6.15 -11.85
CA LEU A 593 13.66 5.73 -11.83
C LEU A 593 12.82 6.51 -10.81
N LEU A 594 13.35 6.80 -9.62
CA LEU A 594 12.70 7.66 -8.64
C LEU A 594 12.38 9.03 -9.23
N ARG A 595 13.37 9.69 -9.84
CA ARG A 595 13.18 10.98 -10.53
C ARG A 595 12.19 10.87 -11.69
N SER A 596 12.21 9.78 -12.45
CA SER A 596 11.23 9.53 -13.50
C SER A 596 9.81 9.34 -12.94
N ALA A 597 9.65 8.68 -11.80
CA ALA A 597 8.37 8.53 -11.12
C ALA A 597 7.85 9.85 -10.55
N MET A 598 8.73 10.78 -10.19
CA MET A 598 8.37 12.12 -9.67
C MET A 598 8.11 13.16 -10.76
N LYS A 599 8.27 12.86 -12.04
CA LYS A 599 7.94 13.80 -13.12
C LYS A 599 6.46 14.16 -13.12
N LEU A 600 6.17 15.43 -13.44
CA LEU A 600 4.78 15.88 -13.55
C LEU A 600 4.06 15.17 -14.69
N THR A 601 2.88 14.70 -14.41
CA THR A 601 1.97 14.10 -15.39
C THR A 601 0.73 14.94 -15.58
N VAL A 602 0.01 14.67 -16.67
CA VAL A 602 -1.30 15.28 -16.94
C VAL A 602 -2.39 14.21 -16.77
N PRO A 603 -3.64 14.60 -16.43
CA PRO A 603 -4.71 13.65 -16.09
C PRO A 603 -4.98 12.57 -17.15
N GLN A 604 -4.71 12.85 -18.42
CA GLN A 604 -4.88 11.93 -19.55
C GLN A 604 -3.54 11.54 -20.17
N GLY A 605 -2.44 11.70 -19.43
CA GLY A 605 -1.11 11.29 -19.84
C GLY A 605 -1.01 9.78 -20.08
N ARG A 606 -0.05 9.38 -20.90
CA ARG A 606 0.20 7.97 -21.21
C ARG A 606 1.14 7.30 -20.21
N PHE A 607 2.05 8.07 -19.61
CA PHE A 607 3.09 7.56 -18.72
C PHE A 607 2.86 8.04 -17.28
N GLY A 608 3.20 7.19 -16.33
CA GLY A 608 3.14 7.47 -14.91
C GLY A 608 4.10 8.57 -14.48
N GLY A 609 3.76 9.20 -13.36
CA GLY A 609 4.48 10.28 -12.74
C GLY A 609 3.70 10.76 -11.52
N VAL A 610 3.79 12.04 -11.16
CA VAL A 610 3.00 12.63 -10.07
C VAL A 610 2.16 13.82 -10.55
N TYR A 611 1.06 14.05 -9.86
CA TYR A 611 0.31 15.30 -9.94
C TYR A 611 0.97 16.38 -9.06
N THR A 612 0.55 17.62 -9.21
CA THR A 612 1.12 18.77 -8.48
C THR A 612 1.02 18.67 -6.95
N ASN A 613 0.19 17.76 -6.44
CA ASN A 613 0.03 17.43 -5.02
C ASN A 613 0.81 16.19 -4.58
N LEU A 614 1.75 15.71 -5.39
CA LEU A 614 2.56 14.49 -5.19
C LEU A 614 1.79 13.17 -5.25
N PHE A 615 0.51 13.16 -5.56
CA PHE A 615 -0.20 11.89 -5.82
C PHE A 615 0.36 11.21 -7.06
N ASP A 616 0.64 9.92 -6.93
CA ASP A 616 1.10 9.09 -8.03
C ASP A 616 0.05 8.94 -9.14
N ALA A 617 0.49 8.70 -10.32
CA ALA A 617 -0.36 8.53 -11.48
C ALA A 617 -0.04 7.28 -12.27
N HIS A 618 -1.08 6.48 -12.46
CA HIS A 618 -1.07 5.46 -13.51
C HIS A 618 -0.90 6.09 -14.93
N PRO A 619 -1.58 7.19 -15.45
CA PRO A 619 -2.81 7.89 -15.07
C PRO A 619 -4.09 7.08 -15.27
N PRO A 620 -5.20 7.33 -14.54
CA PRO A 620 -5.39 8.36 -13.50
C PRO A 620 -4.65 8.05 -12.19
N PHE A 621 -5.00 8.76 -11.08
CA PHE A 621 -4.42 8.54 -9.76
C PHE A 621 -4.57 7.11 -9.28
N GLN A 622 -3.46 6.54 -8.86
CA GLN A 622 -3.34 5.31 -8.06
C GLN A 622 -2.29 5.55 -6.97
N ILE A 623 -2.54 5.06 -5.76
CA ILE A 623 -1.68 5.34 -4.60
C ILE A 623 -0.46 4.40 -4.49
N ASP A 624 -0.52 3.28 -5.18
CA ASP A 624 0.49 2.21 -5.12
C ASP A 624 1.89 2.68 -5.51
N GLY A 625 2.02 3.57 -6.51
CA GLY A 625 3.31 4.14 -6.88
C GLY A 625 3.90 5.02 -5.77
N ASN A 626 3.09 5.78 -5.02
CA ASN A 626 3.57 6.52 -3.84
C ASN A 626 4.20 5.57 -2.82
N PHE A 627 3.50 4.48 -2.48
CA PHE A 627 3.97 3.50 -1.51
C PHE A 627 5.17 2.69 -2.01
N GLY A 628 5.13 2.26 -3.28
CA GLY A 628 6.21 1.53 -3.90
C GLY A 628 7.51 2.34 -4.01
N CYS A 629 7.44 3.64 -4.30
CA CYS A 629 8.61 4.52 -4.28
C CYS A 629 9.17 4.71 -2.87
N THR A 630 8.29 4.86 -1.86
CA THR A 630 8.72 4.94 -0.46
C THR A 630 9.46 3.66 -0.03
N ALA A 631 8.93 2.49 -0.40
CA ALA A 631 9.60 1.21 -0.17
C ALA A 631 10.93 1.11 -0.92
N GLY A 632 10.97 1.57 -2.18
CA GLY A 632 12.18 1.54 -3.00
C GLY A 632 13.30 2.41 -2.44
N ILE A 633 13.00 3.61 -1.93
CA ILE A 633 13.98 4.45 -1.22
C ILE A 633 14.51 3.70 0.02
N ALA A 634 13.63 3.02 0.78
CA ALA A 634 14.07 2.20 1.91
C ALA A 634 14.99 1.06 1.47
N GLU A 635 14.67 0.34 0.39
CA GLU A 635 15.51 -0.72 -0.19
C GLU A 635 16.87 -0.21 -0.70
N MET A 636 16.94 1.01 -1.22
CA MET A 636 18.22 1.64 -1.60
C MET A 636 19.14 1.87 -0.40
N LEU A 637 18.56 2.17 0.77
CA LEU A 637 19.29 2.54 1.98
C LEU A 637 19.59 1.36 2.91
N MET A 638 18.69 0.38 2.99
CA MET A 638 18.87 -0.78 3.86
C MET A 638 18.05 -1.98 3.40
N GLN A 639 18.67 -3.14 3.34
CA GLN A 639 18.02 -4.41 3.01
C GLN A 639 18.23 -5.44 4.14
N SER A 640 17.31 -6.39 4.30
CA SER A 640 17.43 -7.43 5.33
C SER A 640 16.87 -8.80 4.96
N GLN A 641 16.45 -9.01 3.70
CA GLN A 641 15.91 -10.29 3.21
C GLN A 641 16.96 -11.40 3.08
N GLY A 642 18.24 -11.03 2.95
CA GLY A 642 19.34 -11.98 2.84
C GLY A 642 19.74 -12.68 4.15
N GLY A 643 19.01 -12.43 5.26
CA GLY A 643 19.33 -12.95 6.59
C GLY A 643 20.35 -12.11 7.35
N TYR A 644 20.72 -10.96 6.83
CA TYR A 644 21.60 -9.96 7.42
C TYR A 644 21.08 -8.56 7.13
N ILE A 645 21.45 -7.59 7.94
CA ILE A 645 21.18 -6.17 7.68
C ILE A 645 22.28 -5.64 6.76
N GLU A 646 21.94 -5.30 5.53
CA GLU A 646 22.85 -4.72 4.55
C GLU A 646 22.63 -3.21 4.49
N LEU A 647 23.68 -2.44 4.71
CA LEU A 647 23.64 -0.99 4.80
C LEU A 647 24.09 -0.34 3.50
N LEU A 648 23.30 0.62 3.03
CA LEU A 648 23.53 1.42 1.81
C LEU A 648 23.80 0.57 0.55
N PRO A 649 23.08 -0.54 0.31
CA PRO A 649 23.39 -1.48 -0.78
C PRO A 649 23.26 -0.84 -2.16
N ALA A 650 22.42 0.19 -2.30
CA ALA A 650 22.13 0.87 -3.56
C ALA A 650 22.12 2.41 -3.39
N LEU A 651 23.15 2.93 -2.69
CA LEU A 651 23.32 4.37 -2.51
C LEU A 651 23.68 5.03 -3.85
N PRO A 652 22.91 6.02 -4.36
CA PRO A 652 23.26 6.72 -5.59
C PRO A 652 24.32 7.79 -5.35
N ASP A 653 25.05 8.16 -6.39
CA ASP A 653 26.04 9.25 -6.36
C ASP A 653 25.44 10.61 -5.94
N ALA A 654 24.14 10.81 -6.16
CA ALA A 654 23.43 12.02 -5.76
C ALA A 654 23.24 12.13 -4.23
N TRP A 655 23.29 11.05 -3.47
CA TRP A 655 23.09 11.03 -2.02
C TRP A 655 24.41 10.81 -1.26
N LYS A 656 25.42 11.62 -1.56
CA LYS A 656 26.75 11.48 -0.95
C LYS A 656 26.74 11.60 0.56
N ASP A 657 25.92 12.50 1.09
CA ASP A 657 25.75 12.75 2.52
C ASP A 657 24.31 12.48 2.92
N GLY A 658 24.10 11.96 4.13
CA GLY A 658 22.77 11.75 4.63
C GLY A 658 22.70 11.00 5.95
N ALA A 659 21.48 10.81 6.42
CA ALA A 659 21.18 10.01 7.60
C ALA A 659 19.75 9.47 7.52
N PHE A 660 19.58 8.27 8.03
CA PHE A 660 18.25 7.79 8.42
C PHE A 660 18.26 7.37 9.90
N LYS A 661 17.09 7.50 10.54
CA LYS A 661 16.89 7.06 11.93
C LYS A 661 15.60 6.27 12.03
N GLY A 662 15.66 5.17 12.79
CA GLY A 662 14.51 4.33 13.08
C GLY A 662 14.02 3.47 11.93
N MET A 663 14.83 3.21 10.88
CA MET A 663 14.50 2.19 9.89
C MET A 663 14.44 0.82 10.54
N LYS A 664 13.45 0.03 10.18
CA LYS A 664 13.26 -1.29 10.75
C LYS A 664 13.82 -2.38 9.85
N ALA A 665 14.51 -3.35 10.46
CA ALA A 665 15.04 -4.52 9.78
C ALA A 665 14.41 -5.80 10.36
N ARG A 666 14.43 -6.88 9.57
CA ARG A 666 14.05 -8.22 10.03
C ARG A 666 14.87 -8.62 11.25
N GLY A 667 14.29 -9.39 12.17
CA GLY A 667 14.88 -9.64 13.48
C GLY A 667 14.48 -8.62 14.55
N ASN A 668 13.56 -7.73 14.23
CA ASN A 668 13.03 -6.67 15.12
C ASN A 668 14.10 -5.68 15.58
N PHE A 669 14.93 -5.25 14.63
CA PHE A 669 15.93 -4.20 14.84
C PHE A 669 15.42 -2.85 14.35
N GLU A 670 15.78 -1.77 15.09
CA GLU A 670 15.69 -0.39 14.61
C GLU A 670 17.11 0.12 14.37
N VAL A 671 17.35 0.70 13.21
CA VAL A 671 18.67 1.04 12.72
C VAL A 671 18.75 2.53 12.39
N ASP A 672 19.77 3.18 12.92
CA ASP A 672 20.14 4.55 12.61
C ASP A 672 21.50 4.54 11.91
N VAL A 673 21.61 5.23 10.78
CA VAL A 673 22.86 5.34 10.01
C VAL A 673 23.09 6.79 9.60
N THR A 674 24.34 7.24 9.71
CA THR A 674 24.81 8.48 9.13
C THR A 674 25.97 8.18 8.20
N TRP A 675 25.97 8.81 7.02
CA TRP A 675 27.05 8.67 6.04
C TRP A 675 27.49 10.04 5.51
N LYS A 676 28.73 10.10 5.07
CA LYS A 676 29.34 11.27 4.46
C LYS A 676 30.27 10.83 3.32
N GLU A 677 30.22 11.54 2.19
CA GLU A 677 30.97 11.18 0.97
C GLU A 677 30.78 9.69 0.59
N GLY A 678 29.54 9.17 0.75
CA GLY A 678 29.20 7.77 0.46
C GLY A 678 29.71 6.75 1.49
N GLN A 679 30.39 7.19 2.56
CA GLN A 679 30.94 6.30 3.59
C GLN A 679 30.17 6.43 4.91
N ILE A 680 29.85 5.29 5.53
CA ILE A 680 29.18 5.29 6.84
C ILE A 680 30.12 5.88 7.91
N THR A 681 29.61 6.84 8.67
CA THR A 681 30.34 7.49 9.78
C THR A 681 29.80 7.07 11.14
N SER A 682 28.56 6.60 11.23
CA SER A 682 27.95 6.12 12.48
C SER A 682 26.83 5.13 12.19
N ILE A 683 26.78 4.06 12.97
CA ILE A 683 25.68 3.09 12.99
C ILE A 683 25.22 2.91 14.43
N GLU A 684 23.90 3.00 14.66
CA GLU A 684 23.27 2.59 15.91
C GLU A 684 22.20 1.54 15.64
N ILE A 685 22.15 0.49 16.43
CA ILE A 685 21.15 -0.58 16.30
C ILE A 685 20.48 -0.80 17.66
N LEU A 686 19.16 -0.62 17.72
CA LEU A 686 18.32 -1.02 18.83
C LEU A 686 17.75 -2.42 18.57
N SER A 687 18.05 -3.37 19.45
CA SER A 687 17.48 -4.71 19.39
C SER A 687 16.20 -4.78 20.22
N ASN A 688 15.05 -4.84 19.60
CA ASN A 688 13.77 -4.91 20.30
C ASN A 688 13.43 -6.33 20.81
N ALA A 689 14.04 -7.38 20.23
CA ALA A 689 13.72 -8.77 20.56
C ALA A 689 14.87 -9.56 21.18
N GLY A 690 16.12 -9.09 21.06
CA GLY A 690 17.32 -9.83 21.52
C GLY A 690 17.80 -10.91 20.52
N ALA A 691 17.45 -10.78 19.25
CA ALA A 691 17.91 -11.69 18.21
C ALA A 691 19.42 -11.50 17.92
N GLU A 692 20.05 -12.50 17.32
CA GLU A 692 21.39 -12.34 16.74
C GLU A 692 21.34 -11.29 15.62
N CYS A 693 22.25 -10.32 15.66
CA CYS A 693 22.38 -9.31 14.61
C CYS A 693 23.52 -9.71 13.66
N MET A 694 23.18 -9.91 12.40
CA MET A 694 24.16 -10.02 11.32
C MET A 694 24.15 -8.74 10.51
N LEU A 695 25.32 -8.15 10.29
CA LEU A 695 25.51 -6.90 9.57
C LEU A 695 26.40 -7.12 8.36
N LYS A 696 25.98 -6.63 7.20
CA LYS A 696 26.77 -6.61 5.97
C LYS A 696 27.03 -5.18 5.54
N TYR A 697 28.32 -4.87 5.33
CA TYR A 697 28.81 -3.61 4.80
C TYR A 697 30.24 -3.81 4.28
N PRO A 698 30.69 -3.10 3.26
CA PRO A 698 32.10 -3.20 2.83
C PRO A 698 33.07 -3.02 4.00
N ASP A 699 34.04 -3.93 4.13
CA ASP A 699 35.02 -3.97 5.24
C ASP A 699 34.41 -4.09 6.66
N ALA A 700 33.25 -4.75 6.79
CA ALA A 700 32.57 -4.95 8.09
C ALA A 700 33.45 -5.62 9.14
N LYS A 701 34.47 -6.41 8.72
CA LYS A 701 35.44 -7.03 9.62
C LYS A 701 36.23 -6.04 10.49
N SER A 702 36.34 -4.78 10.05
CA SER A 702 37.04 -3.72 10.79
C SER A 702 36.13 -3.06 11.85
N LEU A 703 34.83 -3.26 11.79
CA LEU A 703 33.85 -2.63 12.67
C LEU A 703 33.93 -3.16 14.10
N LYS A 704 33.83 -2.26 15.06
CA LYS A 704 33.76 -2.56 16.50
C LYS A 704 32.36 -2.27 17.02
N VAL A 705 31.77 -3.23 17.72
CA VAL A 705 30.45 -3.11 18.33
C VAL A 705 30.61 -2.84 19.84
N SER A 706 30.11 -1.71 20.29
CA SER A 706 30.15 -1.36 21.71
C SER A 706 29.24 -2.29 22.54
N GLY A 707 29.84 -3.01 23.50
CA GLY A 707 29.10 -3.86 24.42
C GLY A 707 28.62 -5.21 23.87
N ALA A 708 29.22 -5.70 22.78
CA ALA A 708 29.04 -7.05 22.28
C ALA A 708 30.36 -7.62 21.69
N LYS A 709 30.47 -8.94 21.73
CA LYS A 709 31.59 -9.65 21.09
C LYS A 709 31.24 -9.91 19.63
N VAL A 710 32.07 -9.41 18.73
CA VAL A 710 31.90 -9.56 17.30
C VAL A 710 32.49 -10.91 16.84
N ARG A 711 31.76 -11.59 15.97
CA ARG A 711 32.22 -12.73 15.16
C ARG A 711 32.32 -12.26 13.70
N VAL A 712 33.50 -12.35 13.13
CA VAL A 712 33.73 -12.09 11.70
C VAL A 712 33.30 -13.32 10.92
N LEU A 713 32.37 -13.17 9.99
CA LEU A 713 31.86 -14.24 9.13
C LEU A 713 32.47 -14.19 7.73
N ALA A 714 32.75 -12.99 7.24
CA ALA A 714 33.42 -12.69 5.99
C ALA A 714 34.01 -11.27 6.07
N ASP A 715 34.80 -10.84 5.09
CA ASP A 715 35.36 -9.49 5.05
C ASP A 715 34.31 -8.40 5.12
N ASP A 716 33.16 -8.64 4.49
CA ASP A 716 31.99 -7.76 4.42
C ASP A 716 30.91 -8.09 5.45
N ARG A 717 31.14 -9.06 6.37
CA ARG A 717 30.03 -9.56 7.22
C ARG A 717 30.48 -9.92 8.64
N ILE A 718 29.72 -9.39 9.60
CA ILE A 718 29.89 -9.69 11.02
C ILE A 718 28.59 -10.14 11.66
N ALA A 719 28.70 -10.85 12.81
CA ALA A 719 27.57 -11.18 13.66
C ALA A 719 27.89 -10.91 15.13
N PHE A 720 26.87 -10.58 15.90
CA PHE A 720 26.96 -10.41 17.36
C PHE A 720 25.64 -10.70 18.04
N ASP A 721 25.71 -11.23 19.26
CA ASP A 721 24.53 -11.50 20.06
C ASP A 721 24.01 -10.19 20.67
N THR A 722 22.68 -10.04 20.69
CA THR A 722 22.05 -8.85 21.23
C THR A 722 21.20 -9.17 22.46
N VAL A 723 20.87 -8.14 23.21
CA VAL A 723 19.96 -8.20 24.37
C VAL A 723 18.74 -7.35 24.07
N LYS A 724 17.56 -7.87 24.36
CA LYS A 724 16.29 -7.15 24.18
C LYS A 724 16.30 -5.77 24.85
N GLY A 725 15.93 -4.75 24.09
CA GLY A 725 15.86 -3.35 24.52
C GLY A 725 17.21 -2.63 24.57
N LYS A 726 18.32 -3.29 24.22
CA LYS A 726 19.64 -2.67 24.24
C LYS A 726 19.99 -2.03 22.89
N ARG A 727 20.62 -0.85 22.96
CA ARG A 727 21.19 -0.12 21.81
C ARG A 727 22.70 -0.40 21.69
N TYR A 728 23.15 -0.60 20.48
CA TYR A 728 24.55 -0.88 20.15
C TYR A 728 25.07 0.20 19.20
N THR A 729 26.23 0.77 19.54
CA THR A 729 26.95 1.71 18.66
C THR A 729 28.05 0.93 17.95
N ILE A 730 28.14 1.12 16.64
CA ILE A 730 29.09 0.42 15.75
C ILE A 730 29.95 1.48 15.04
N ARG A 731 31.26 1.29 15.06
CA ARG A 731 32.26 2.21 14.52
C ARG A 731 33.36 1.46 13.80
#